data_941572ca440da226e3df4935c9bcb741
#
_entry.id   941572ca440da226e3df4935c9bcb741
#
_cell.length_a   1.000
_cell.length_b   1.000
_cell.length_c   1.000
_cell.angle_alpha   90.00
_cell.angle_beta   90.00
_cell.angle_gamma   90.00
#
_symmetry.space_group_name_H-M   'P 1'
#
loop_
_entity.id
_entity.type
_entity.pdbx_description
1 polymer ?
#
loop_
_entity_poly.entity_id
_entity_poly.type
_entity_poly.pdbx_seq_one_letter_code
_entity_poly.pdbx_strand_id
1 'polypeptide(L)'
;MICQSILRGILWCAAFTFMAGTGVPAEPSKTPPDLTKDQKVDRELTYNLGATGLRGWIYSKPATHFDGLQGRTTDLSRQILVTHVGAKSPADGVVNVDDVILGAGGKLFSEDARKSFAQAIQTAEETGHLKLSIWRAGKPQDVELKIRLLGAYSATAPYDCAKSKRIFDEACKVLADEPLNDSVMGSISALALLSTGNAEYLPKVREFAHKMGPTSMKLKLKDGMVVWDWGYRGLFLTEYFLLTGDKEVRHAIRELTLSLAKGQSMYGTFGHGISRLTADGKLHGSIPPYGPVNMAGLAGNLAIVMGKKCGVNDPEVDAAIARASGFFGYFVDKGSIPYGEHEPWPYHENNGKVSMTAVLFGLQGNRVHETQFFAKMAVAGYRSRECGHTGQGFSYLWSALGANVGGPAAAAAFVREASWHLDLVRRNDGSFTYDGGEQYGAGKTDDDTYYGKSGYYGMSPTATYVLTYAMPLKKLCITGKDAARANWLSAPDVKDAVASGRFDTERKKMSAKELVAAFGDWSPIVRGWAAEELSRRPEATAMVPQLITLADGRDVHLIQGACEALGELKSEEALPVLVRQLSHNDRWVRFKAAAAIRKMGGAAKPAIQEILKALVQTAEPLLPVNWADPIQLTHGQLADALFEGPLAETVEAADPKLLYPAIQVVSRNADGMARAKLRSFFDNRLKLDDVVALAPDILAAVKTPSPADTMFSNEIRMGGFKRSEEHTSELQSHLMISY
;
A
#
# COMPACT_ATOMS: atom_id res chain seq x y z
N MET A 1 -15.83 9.16 -46.25
CA MET A 1 -15.40 9.49 -47.61
C MET A 1 -13.89 9.33 -47.58
N ILE A 2 -13.34 8.14 -48.06
CA ILE A 2 -12.91 7.93 -49.42
C ILE A 2 -11.75 8.89 -49.75
N CYS A 3 -10.51 8.57 -50.10
CA CYS A 3 -9.88 7.49 -50.86
C CYS A 3 -8.39 7.75 -50.83
N GLN A 4 -7.54 6.75 -50.69
CA GLN A 4 -6.62 6.21 -51.73
C GLN A 4 -5.82 7.24 -52.56
N SER A 5 -4.47 7.15 -52.62
CA SER A 5 -3.74 6.43 -53.69
C SER A 5 -2.25 6.70 -53.66
N ILE A 6 -1.40 5.70 -53.65
CA ILE A 6 -0.55 5.10 -54.72
C ILE A 6 0.79 5.78 -55.00
N LEU A 7 1.82 5.00 -54.70
CA LEU A 7 3.10 4.76 -55.42
C LEU A 7 3.63 5.75 -56.47
N ARG A 8 4.91 6.08 -56.33
CA ARG A 8 5.94 5.88 -57.40
C ARG A 8 7.35 6.04 -56.81
N GLY A 9 8.17 5.02 -57.06
CA GLY A 9 9.57 5.00 -56.72
C GLY A 9 10.43 5.71 -57.76
N ILE A 10 11.61 6.10 -57.33
CA ILE A 10 12.76 6.34 -58.23
C ILE A 10 13.99 5.83 -57.49
N LEU A 11 14.66 4.84 -58.11
CA LEU A 11 16.03 4.41 -57.81
C LEU A 11 16.99 5.58 -58.07
N TRP A 12 17.88 5.83 -57.11
CA TRP A 12 19.17 6.46 -57.37
C TRP A 12 20.26 5.64 -56.72
N CYS A 13 21.08 4.97 -57.56
CA CYS A 13 22.37 4.39 -57.18
C CYS A 13 23.36 5.55 -56.95
N ALA A 14 23.88 5.66 -55.75
CA ALA A 14 25.09 6.42 -55.48
C ALA A 14 26.14 5.44 -54.90
N ALA A 15 27.20 5.27 -55.66
CA ALA A 15 28.39 4.52 -55.25
C ALA A 15 29.07 5.25 -54.09
N PHE A 16 29.13 4.61 -52.95
CA PHE A 16 30.00 5.04 -51.84
C PHE A 16 31.31 4.30 -51.90
N THR A 17 32.35 5.04 -52.19
CA THR A 17 33.75 4.64 -52.12
C THR A 17 34.09 4.30 -50.66
N PHE A 18 34.48 3.05 -50.41
CA PHE A 18 35.03 2.62 -49.13
C PHE A 18 36.40 3.30 -48.93
N MET A 19 36.48 4.30 -48.08
CA MET A 19 37.76 4.68 -47.46
C MET A 19 37.99 3.76 -46.26
N ALA A 20 38.93 2.84 -46.43
CA ALA A 20 39.45 2.04 -45.35
C ALA A 20 40.20 2.97 -44.35
N GLY A 21 39.48 3.42 -43.34
CA GLY A 21 40.10 3.99 -42.19
C GLY A 21 40.81 2.88 -41.40
N THR A 22 42.12 2.96 -41.29
CA THR A 22 42.92 2.12 -40.39
C THR A 22 42.49 2.43 -38.93
N GLY A 23 41.48 1.73 -38.47
CA GLY A 23 41.14 1.72 -37.08
C GLY A 23 42.24 1.01 -36.31
N VAL A 24 42.95 1.75 -35.47
CA VAL A 24 43.76 1.18 -34.40
C VAL A 24 42.85 0.25 -33.62
N PRO A 25 43.22 -1.03 -33.41
CA PRO A 25 42.41 -1.91 -32.57
C PRO A 25 42.30 -1.25 -31.18
N ALA A 26 41.09 -0.91 -30.79
CA ALA A 26 40.85 -0.53 -29.43
C ALA A 26 41.36 -1.67 -28.56
N GLU A 27 42.31 -1.40 -27.66
CA GLU A 27 42.69 -2.36 -26.63
C GLU A 27 41.40 -2.90 -26.00
N PRO A 28 41.32 -4.22 -25.74
CA PRO A 28 40.12 -4.77 -25.13
C PRO A 28 39.89 -4.01 -23.82
N SER A 29 38.87 -3.16 -23.81
CA SER A 29 38.48 -2.48 -22.62
C SER A 29 38.31 -3.54 -21.55
N LYS A 30 39.14 -3.51 -20.50
CA LYS A 30 38.90 -4.31 -19.31
C LYS A 30 37.49 -3.95 -18.88
N THR A 31 36.59 -4.85 -19.14
CA THR A 31 35.15 -4.65 -18.93
C THR A 31 34.93 -4.15 -17.53
N PRO A 32 34.15 -3.07 -17.33
CA PRO A 32 33.72 -2.73 -15.99
C PRO A 32 33.04 -3.97 -15.42
N PRO A 33 33.16 -4.19 -14.14
CA PRO A 33 32.58 -5.36 -13.54
C PRO A 33 31.09 -5.43 -13.81
N ASP A 34 30.63 -6.60 -13.84
CA ASP A 34 29.31 -7.14 -14.08
C ASP A 34 28.18 -6.33 -13.42
N LEU A 35 27.67 -5.29 -14.02
CA LEU A 35 26.45 -4.59 -13.57
C LEU A 35 25.23 -5.55 -13.61
N THR A 36 25.46 -6.79 -13.16
CA THR A 36 24.56 -7.95 -13.15
C THR A 36 24.17 -8.48 -14.50
N LYS A 37 25.15 -8.59 -15.38
CA LYS A 37 25.10 -9.31 -16.65
C LYS A 37 23.88 -8.97 -17.50
N ASP A 38 24.07 -8.67 -18.74
CA ASP A 38 23.06 -8.58 -19.80
C ASP A 38 21.78 -7.76 -19.50
N GLN A 39 21.71 -7.07 -18.37
CA GLN A 39 20.60 -6.17 -18.07
C GLN A 39 20.78 -4.88 -18.87
N LYS A 40 19.74 -4.51 -19.58
CA LYS A 40 19.68 -3.21 -20.22
C LYS A 40 19.63 -2.13 -19.15
N VAL A 41 20.64 -1.28 -19.11
CA VAL A 41 20.67 -0.11 -18.23
C VAL A 41 19.54 0.84 -18.63
N ASP A 42 18.62 1.07 -17.73
CA ASP A 42 17.59 2.10 -17.87
C ASP A 42 18.07 3.37 -17.16
N ARG A 43 18.53 4.35 -17.93
CA ARG A 43 19.06 5.61 -17.38
C ARG A 43 17.98 6.53 -16.81
N GLU A 44 16.72 6.18 -17.00
CA GLU A 44 15.58 6.90 -16.42
C GLU A 44 15.18 6.31 -15.06
N LEU A 45 15.52 5.05 -14.81
CA LEU A 45 15.30 4.37 -13.53
C LEU A 45 16.51 4.55 -12.63
N THR A 46 16.64 5.72 -12.00
CA THR A 46 17.81 6.09 -11.21
C THR A 46 17.46 6.33 -9.74
N TYR A 47 18.45 6.18 -8.88
CA TYR A 47 18.34 6.41 -7.45
C TYR A 47 19.16 7.63 -7.07
N ASN A 48 18.65 8.48 -6.18
CA ASN A 48 19.44 9.52 -5.55
C ASN A 48 20.50 8.89 -4.63
N LEU A 49 21.68 9.46 -4.62
CA LEU A 49 22.80 8.99 -3.84
C LEU A 49 23.15 9.99 -2.71
N GLY A 50 22.12 10.46 -2.01
CA GLY A 50 22.22 11.33 -0.88
C GLY A 50 22.74 12.72 -1.21
N ALA A 51 23.33 13.38 -0.21
CA ALA A 51 23.85 14.73 -0.31
C ALA A 51 25.16 14.83 -1.13
N THR A 52 25.49 13.82 -1.93
CA THR A 52 26.65 13.85 -2.85
C THR A 52 26.38 14.63 -4.13
N GLY A 53 25.12 14.79 -4.50
CA GLY A 53 24.70 15.34 -5.79
C GLY A 53 24.76 14.33 -6.94
N LEU A 54 24.98 13.05 -6.62
CA LEU A 54 24.98 11.96 -7.61
C LEU A 54 23.60 11.33 -7.73
N ARG A 55 23.27 10.87 -8.95
CA ARG A 55 22.25 9.87 -9.19
C ARG A 55 22.88 8.71 -9.93
N GLY A 56 22.37 7.51 -9.68
CA GLY A 56 22.91 6.31 -10.33
C GLY A 56 21.84 5.28 -10.64
N TRP A 57 22.05 4.56 -11.73
CA TRP A 57 21.34 3.33 -11.98
C TRP A 57 21.92 2.22 -11.11
N ILE A 58 21.03 1.47 -10.47
CA ILE A 58 21.38 0.34 -9.62
C ILE A 58 20.54 -0.84 -10.07
N TYR A 59 21.18 -1.99 -10.26
CA TYR A 59 20.45 -3.21 -10.60
C TYR A 59 19.38 -3.49 -9.55
N SER A 60 18.16 -3.69 -10.00
CA SER A 60 17.02 -3.92 -9.12
C SER A 60 16.02 -4.87 -9.74
N LYS A 61 15.30 -5.60 -8.88
CA LYS A 61 14.20 -6.47 -9.25
C LYS A 61 12.94 -6.04 -8.52
N PRO A 62 11.73 -6.37 -9.03
CA PRO A 62 10.51 -6.19 -8.25
C PRO A 62 10.66 -6.83 -6.87
N ALA A 63 10.28 -6.11 -5.83
CA ALA A 63 10.45 -6.54 -4.44
C ALA A 63 9.40 -7.56 -4.00
N THR A 64 8.27 -7.63 -4.73
CA THR A 64 7.11 -8.44 -4.35
C THR A 64 6.52 -9.14 -5.56
N HIS A 65 5.54 -10.03 -5.35
CA HIS A 65 4.86 -10.79 -6.39
C HIS A 65 3.78 -10.01 -7.16
N PHE A 66 3.55 -8.75 -6.82
CA PHE A 66 2.52 -7.95 -7.48
C PHE A 66 3.12 -7.12 -8.60
N ASP A 67 2.61 -7.29 -9.80
CA ASP A 67 3.10 -6.69 -11.02
C ASP A 67 3.25 -5.17 -10.94
N GLY A 68 4.48 -4.67 -10.95
CA GLY A 68 4.83 -3.28 -11.23
C GLY A 68 4.37 -2.19 -10.25
N LEU A 69 3.43 -2.46 -9.35
CA LEU A 69 2.88 -1.48 -8.40
C LEU A 69 3.64 -1.43 -7.08
N GLN A 70 4.84 -1.97 -7.03
CA GLN A 70 5.53 -2.24 -5.78
C GLN A 70 6.99 -1.89 -5.89
N GLY A 71 7.57 -1.61 -4.76
CA GLY A 71 8.97 -1.25 -4.67
C GLY A 71 9.89 -2.29 -5.32
N ARG A 72 11.12 -1.90 -5.51
CA ARG A 72 12.17 -2.75 -6.06
C ARG A 72 13.20 -3.05 -5.00
N THR A 73 13.82 -4.21 -5.08
CA THR A 73 14.97 -4.57 -4.24
C THR A 73 16.27 -4.46 -5.02
N THR A 74 17.28 -3.92 -4.36
CA THR A 74 18.66 -3.81 -4.85
C THR A 74 19.60 -4.83 -4.20
N ASP A 75 19.07 -5.80 -3.49
CA ASP A 75 19.83 -6.78 -2.66
C ASP A 75 20.97 -7.48 -3.42
N LEU A 76 20.82 -7.67 -4.74
CA LEU A 76 21.82 -8.32 -5.59
C LEU A 76 22.83 -7.36 -6.20
N SER A 77 22.61 -6.04 -6.08
CA SER A 77 23.53 -5.06 -6.66
C SER A 77 24.86 -5.01 -5.91
N ARG A 78 25.94 -4.85 -6.67
CA ARG A 78 27.32 -4.70 -6.13
C ARG A 78 28.01 -3.50 -6.75
N GLN A 79 27.28 -2.70 -7.52
CA GLN A 79 27.81 -1.58 -8.29
C GLN A 79 26.73 -0.55 -8.53
N ILE A 80 27.15 0.68 -8.78
CA ILE A 80 26.27 1.80 -9.11
C ILE A 80 26.83 2.47 -10.37
N LEU A 81 26.05 2.56 -11.43
CA LEU A 81 26.42 3.35 -12.61
C LEU A 81 25.98 4.79 -12.39
N VAL A 82 26.91 5.72 -12.40
CA VAL A 82 26.60 7.14 -12.30
C VAL A 82 25.89 7.60 -13.57
N THR A 83 24.67 8.10 -13.42
CA THR A 83 23.84 8.60 -14.53
C THR A 83 23.74 10.12 -14.54
N HIS A 84 23.97 10.76 -13.41
CA HIS A 84 23.85 12.19 -13.25
C HIS A 84 24.79 12.72 -12.16
N VAL A 85 25.34 13.93 -12.37
CA VAL A 85 26.17 14.68 -11.43
C VAL A 85 25.62 16.09 -11.34
N GLY A 86 25.14 16.47 -10.16
CA GLY A 86 24.56 17.79 -9.91
C GLY A 86 25.62 18.90 -9.94
N ALA A 87 25.35 19.97 -10.65
CA ALA A 87 26.24 21.14 -10.67
C ALA A 87 26.40 21.74 -9.26
N LYS A 88 27.62 22.17 -8.92
CA LYS A 88 27.98 22.74 -7.61
C LYS A 88 27.75 21.78 -6.43
N SER A 89 27.59 20.50 -6.69
CA SER A 89 27.49 19.47 -5.65
C SER A 89 28.87 18.97 -5.20
N PRO A 90 28.97 18.22 -4.12
CA PRO A 90 30.22 17.58 -3.70
C PRO A 90 30.88 16.71 -4.76
N ALA A 91 30.11 16.14 -5.68
CA ALA A 91 30.61 15.29 -6.75
C ALA A 91 31.03 16.06 -8.01
N ASP A 92 30.64 17.34 -8.15
CA ASP A 92 30.92 18.16 -9.32
C ASP A 92 32.42 18.30 -9.54
N GLY A 93 32.88 17.99 -10.75
CA GLY A 93 34.32 18.03 -11.10
C GLY A 93 35.17 16.88 -10.52
N VAL A 94 34.59 15.97 -9.72
CA VAL A 94 35.29 14.81 -9.11
C VAL A 94 34.81 13.48 -9.75
N VAL A 95 33.52 13.30 -9.84
CA VAL A 95 32.89 12.10 -10.43
C VAL A 95 32.29 12.50 -11.77
N ASN A 96 32.30 11.58 -12.75
CA ASN A 96 31.74 11.80 -14.07
C ASN A 96 30.51 10.88 -14.30
N VAL A 97 29.64 11.33 -15.17
CA VAL A 97 28.63 10.42 -15.74
C VAL A 97 29.36 9.24 -16.42
N ASP A 98 28.80 8.05 -16.33
CA ASP A 98 29.36 6.77 -16.78
C ASP A 98 30.51 6.20 -15.91
N ASP A 99 30.90 6.86 -14.82
CA ASP A 99 31.68 6.18 -13.79
C ASP A 99 30.85 5.05 -13.16
N VAL A 100 31.52 3.95 -12.83
CA VAL A 100 30.89 2.86 -12.07
C VAL A 100 31.45 2.85 -10.66
N ILE A 101 30.63 3.12 -9.68
CA ILE A 101 31.04 3.07 -8.26
C ILE A 101 31.08 1.60 -7.84
N LEU A 102 32.27 1.16 -7.42
CA LEU A 102 32.58 -0.20 -6.97
C LEU A 102 32.51 -0.34 -5.46
N GLY A 103 32.66 0.80 -4.74
CA GLY A 103 32.71 0.84 -3.28
C GLY A 103 32.66 2.25 -2.74
N ALA A 104 32.38 2.35 -1.44
CA ALA A 104 32.34 3.60 -0.70
C ALA A 104 32.87 3.41 0.73
N GLY A 105 33.38 4.49 1.33
CA GLY A 105 33.95 4.44 2.68
C GLY A 105 35.21 3.58 2.78
N GLY A 106 35.97 3.42 1.68
CA GLY A 106 37.18 2.61 1.62
C GLY A 106 36.91 1.09 1.54
N LYS A 107 35.69 0.66 1.24
CA LYS A 107 35.30 -0.76 1.09
C LYS A 107 34.58 -0.99 -0.22
N LEU A 108 34.91 -2.08 -0.92
CA LEU A 108 34.13 -2.54 -2.06
C LEU A 108 32.75 -3.05 -1.62
N PHE A 109 31.74 -2.92 -2.46
CA PHE A 109 30.43 -3.43 -2.16
C PHE A 109 30.40 -4.97 -2.23
N SER A 110 30.20 -5.60 -1.10
CA SER A 110 29.99 -7.05 -0.97
C SER A 110 28.54 -7.44 -0.77
N GLU A 111 27.72 -6.45 -0.42
CA GLU A 111 26.27 -6.58 -0.19
C GLU A 111 25.51 -5.57 -1.08
N ASP A 112 24.26 -5.27 -0.75
CA ASP A 112 23.46 -4.26 -1.41
C ASP A 112 24.20 -2.93 -1.55
N ALA A 113 24.59 -2.58 -2.77
CA ALA A 113 25.39 -1.39 -3.06
C ALA A 113 24.69 -0.09 -2.62
N ARG A 114 23.35 -0.05 -2.73
CA ARG A 114 22.54 1.12 -2.32
C ARG A 114 22.62 1.36 -0.82
N LYS A 115 22.43 0.31 -0.02
CA LYS A 115 22.51 0.40 1.45
C LYS A 115 23.94 0.64 1.93
N SER A 116 24.91 -0.03 1.32
CA SER A 116 26.33 0.15 1.64
C SER A 116 26.78 1.56 1.35
N PHE A 117 26.29 2.17 0.25
CA PHE A 117 26.56 3.57 -0.07
C PHE A 117 25.95 4.52 0.98
N ALA A 118 24.71 4.27 1.40
CA ALA A 118 24.06 5.04 2.46
C ALA A 118 24.83 4.98 3.78
N GLN A 119 25.30 3.80 4.19
CA GLN A 119 26.10 3.63 5.39
C GLN A 119 27.44 4.39 5.30
N ALA A 120 28.05 4.40 4.12
CA ALA A 120 29.27 5.16 3.89
C ALA A 120 29.02 6.70 4.01
N ILE A 121 27.86 7.19 3.51
CA ILE A 121 27.45 8.60 3.73
C ILE A 121 27.30 8.88 5.22
N GLN A 122 26.60 8.03 5.98
CA GLN A 122 26.40 8.23 7.42
C GLN A 122 27.72 8.38 8.16
N THR A 123 28.68 7.51 7.88
CA THR A 123 30.03 7.58 8.46
C THR A 123 30.81 8.83 7.99
N ALA A 124 30.69 9.15 6.71
CA ALA A 124 31.38 10.29 6.12
C ALA A 124 30.84 11.64 6.65
N GLU A 125 29.59 11.73 7.03
CA GLU A 125 29.01 12.93 7.66
C GLU A 125 29.54 13.21 9.07
N GLU A 126 30.24 12.26 9.69
CA GLU A 126 30.96 12.44 10.93
C GLU A 126 32.38 13.05 10.72
N THR A 127 32.92 12.88 9.51
CA THR A 127 34.32 13.30 9.19
C THR A 127 34.42 14.42 8.13
N GLY A 128 33.38 14.57 7.31
CA GLY A 128 33.33 15.49 6.17
C GLY A 128 33.89 14.92 4.89
N HIS A 129 34.35 13.66 4.86
CA HIS A 129 35.05 13.03 3.75
C HIS A 129 34.45 11.68 3.35
N LEU A 130 34.04 11.56 2.09
CA LEU A 130 33.53 10.31 1.51
C LEU A 130 34.48 9.81 0.42
N LYS A 131 35.18 8.72 0.70
CA LYS A 131 36.02 8.02 -0.29
C LYS A 131 35.15 7.11 -1.15
N LEU A 132 35.34 7.17 -2.48
CA LEU A 132 34.69 6.29 -3.45
C LEU A 132 35.75 5.55 -4.26
N SER A 133 35.57 4.24 -4.43
CA SER A 133 36.31 3.46 -5.39
C SER A 133 35.48 3.38 -6.66
N ILE A 134 35.97 3.95 -7.76
CA ILE A 134 35.25 4.03 -9.03
C ILE A 134 36.00 3.30 -10.14
N TRP A 135 35.27 2.93 -11.17
CA TRP A 135 35.80 2.46 -12.44
C TRP A 135 35.55 3.52 -13.50
N ARG A 136 36.61 4.06 -14.06
CA ARG A 136 36.59 5.11 -15.09
C ARG A 136 37.49 4.77 -16.24
N ALA A 137 36.98 4.80 -17.47
CA ALA A 137 37.75 4.58 -18.70
C ALA A 137 38.62 3.32 -18.66
N GLY A 138 38.09 2.22 -18.17
CA GLY A 138 38.78 0.93 -18.13
C GLY A 138 39.77 0.75 -16.95
N LYS A 139 39.81 1.64 -15.96
CA LYS A 139 40.73 1.60 -14.82
C LYS A 139 40.03 1.87 -13.49
N PRO A 140 40.40 1.15 -12.42
CA PRO A 140 39.97 1.51 -11.09
C PRO A 140 40.67 2.79 -10.60
N GLN A 141 39.97 3.63 -9.88
CA GLN A 141 40.44 4.85 -9.27
C GLN A 141 39.76 5.09 -7.91
N ASP A 142 40.48 5.70 -6.98
CA ASP A 142 39.89 6.21 -5.76
C ASP A 142 39.75 7.73 -5.86
N VAL A 143 38.59 8.25 -5.48
CA VAL A 143 38.28 9.67 -5.41
C VAL A 143 37.68 10.00 -4.07
N GLU A 144 37.79 11.27 -3.65
CA GLU A 144 37.27 11.74 -2.37
C GLU A 144 36.33 12.93 -2.58
N LEU A 145 35.13 12.83 -2.01
CA LEU A 145 34.15 13.91 -1.97
C LEU A 145 34.21 14.60 -0.61
N LYS A 146 34.18 15.93 -0.63
CA LYS A 146 33.96 16.73 0.58
C LYS A 146 32.47 16.89 0.80
N ILE A 147 31.95 16.32 1.86
CA ILE A 147 30.53 16.39 2.22
C ILE A 147 30.36 17.18 3.52
N ARG A 148 29.11 17.55 3.79
CA ARG A 148 28.78 18.36 4.97
C ARG A 148 28.89 17.54 6.25
N LEU A 149 29.44 18.18 7.32
CA LEU A 149 29.51 17.60 8.66
C LEU A 149 28.14 17.72 9.36
N LEU A 150 27.40 16.62 9.43
CA LEU A 150 26.13 16.56 10.13
C LEU A 150 26.19 15.74 11.43
N GLY A 151 27.21 14.90 11.59
CA GLY A 151 27.34 13.95 12.70
C GLY A 151 26.50 12.68 12.50
N ALA A 152 26.47 11.87 13.55
CA ALA A 152 25.69 10.62 13.56
C ALA A 152 24.23 10.84 14.03
N TYR A 153 23.34 9.93 13.63
CA TYR A 153 22.04 9.81 14.28
C TYR A 153 22.20 9.31 15.72
N SER A 154 21.50 9.92 16.66
CA SER A 154 21.36 9.37 18.00
C SER A 154 20.50 8.11 17.99
N ALA A 155 20.59 7.30 19.04
CA ALA A 155 19.73 6.13 19.23
C ALA A 155 18.23 6.50 19.35
N THR A 156 17.94 7.75 19.65
CA THR A 156 16.59 8.29 19.83
C THR A 156 16.11 9.13 18.65
N ALA A 157 16.87 9.21 17.55
CA ALA A 157 16.49 9.99 16.38
C ALA A 157 15.04 9.70 15.92
N PRO A 158 14.25 10.75 15.57
CA PRO A 158 14.64 12.14 15.41
C PRO A 158 14.69 12.94 16.73
N TYR A 159 14.31 12.35 17.87
CA TYR A 159 14.34 12.96 19.19
C TYR A 159 15.78 13.09 19.69
N ASP A 160 16.07 14.16 20.40
CA ASP A 160 17.38 14.43 21.01
C ASP A 160 18.56 14.12 20.07
N CYS A 161 18.43 14.51 18.81
CA CYS A 161 19.37 14.19 17.75
C CYS A 161 19.86 15.45 17.03
N ALA A 162 21.13 15.79 17.20
CA ALA A 162 21.73 16.96 16.57
C ALA A 162 21.73 16.88 15.04
N LYS A 163 22.01 15.70 14.47
CA LYS A 163 21.94 15.47 13.01
C LYS A 163 20.51 15.73 12.49
N SER A 164 19.50 15.13 13.14
CA SER A 164 18.10 15.32 12.76
C SER A 164 17.69 16.79 12.80
N LYS A 165 18.15 17.54 13.82
CA LYS A 165 17.89 18.99 13.91
C LYS A 165 18.51 19.77 12.76
N ARG A 166 19.77 19.50 12.41
CA ARG A 166 20.44 20.18 11.28
C ARG A 166 19.72 19.91 9.95
N ILE A 167 19.38 18.65 9.70
CA ILE A 167 18.60 18.25 8.52
C ILE A 167 17.27 19.01 8.46
N PHE A 168 16.55 19.03 9.58
CA PHE A 168 15.27 19.74 9.70
C PHE A 168 15.40 21.23 9.41
N ASP A 169 16.37 21.90 10.04
CA ASP A 169 16.57 23.36 9.90
C ASP A 169 16.87 23.75 8.44
N GLU A 170 17.60 22.90 7.72
CA GLU A 170 17.91 23.12 6.29
C GLU A 170 16.72 22.87 5.40
N ALA A 171 16.03 21.77 5.60
CA ALA A 171 14.84 21.41 4.82
C ALA A 171 13.72 22.45 4.98
N CYS A 172 13.55 23.00 6.17
CA CYS A 172 12.56 24.05 6.42
C CYS A 172 12.83 25.32 5.62
N LYS A 173 14.11 25.72 5.44
CA LYS A 173 14.46 26.87 4.61
C LYS A 173 14.06 26.68 3.16
N VAL A 174 14.40 25.51 2.61
CA VAL A 174 14.01 25.15 1.23
C VAL A 174 12.50 25.16 1.08
N LEU A 175 11.78 24.50 2.00
CA LEU A 175 10.32 24.42 1.95
C LEU A 175 9.65 25.78 2.08
N ALA A 176 10.25 26.70 2.83
CA ALA A 176 9.70 28.06 2.98
C ALA A 176 9.70 28.85 1.67
N ASP A 177 10.60 28.55 0.75
CA ASP A 177 10.69 29.19 -0.57
C ASP A 177 9.73 28.54 -1.59
N GLU A 178 9.25 27.31 -1.37
CA GLU A 178 8.31 26.64 -2.25
C GLU A 178 6.93 27.31 -2.22
N PRO A 179 6.24 27.45 -3.37
CA PRO A 179 4.88 28.05 -3.40
C PRO A 179 3.85 27.12 -2.76
N LEU A 180 2.87 27.70 -2.06
CA LEU A 180 1.70 26.97 -1.56
C LEU A 180 0.56 27.09 -2.59
N ASN A 181 0.28 26.03 -3.31
CA ASN A 181 -0.76 25.97 -4.32
C ASN A 181 -2.08 25.48 -3.70
N ASP A 182 -3.22 25.98 -4.21
CA ASP A 182 -4.57 25.52 -3.81
C ASP A 182 -4.82 24.09 -4.30
N SER A 183 -4.33 23.13 -3.52
CA SER A 183 -4.38 21.70 -3.82
C SER A 183 -4.14 20.86 -2.56
N VAL A 184 -4.35 19.54 -2.69
CA VAL A 184 -3.93 18.56 -1.69
C VAL A 184 -2.44 18.72 -1.31
N MET A 185 -1.61 18.92 -2.33
CA MET A 185 -0.15 19.03 -2.16
C MET A 185 0.24 20.30 -1.41
N GLY A 186 -0.40 21.41 -1.75
CA GLY A 186 -0.21 22.67 -1.01
C GLY A 186 -0.68 22.59 0.44
N SER A 187 -1.73 21.84 0.74
CA SER A 187 -2.18 21.58 2.11
C SER A 187 -1.13 20.78 2.90
N ILE A 188 -0.46 19.79 2.28
CA ILE A 188 0.62 19.02 2.88
C ILE A 188 1.85 19.90 3.15
N SER A 189 2.24 20.73 2.17
CA SER A 189 3.37 21.67 2.35
C SER A 189 3.07 22.69 3.45
N ALA A 190 1.84 23.19 3.54
CA ALA A 190 1.42 24.09 4.61
C ALA A 190 1.41 23.42 5.99
N LEU A 191 0.99 22.15 6.09
CA LEU A 191 1.10 21.34 7.32
C LEU A 191 2.56 21.19 7.75
N ALA A 192 3.46 20.92 6.81
CA ALA A 192 4.88 20.79 7.11
C ALA A 192 5.49 22.11 7.63
N LEU A 193 5.21 23.24 7.00
CA LEU A 193 5.62 24.55 7.51
C LEU A 193 5.01 24.86 8.88
N LEU A 194 3.74 24.56 9.07
CA LEU A 194 3.02 24.76 10.34
C LEU A 194 3.63 23.91 11.47
N SER A 195 4.08 22.68 11.16
CA SER A 195 4.68 21.75 12.13
C SER A 195 6.00 22.27 12.74
N THR A 196 6.66 23.24 12.09
CA THR A 196 7.86 23.87 12.60
C THR A 196 7.58 24.74 13.83
N GLY A 197 6.37 25.30 13.92
CA GLY A 197 6.03 26.33 14.90
C GLY A 197 6.86 27.60 14.78
N ASN A 198 7.57 27.81 13.66
CA ASN A 198 8.38 29.00 13.42
C ASN A 198 7.50 30.18 13.04
N ALA A 199 7.64 31.29 13.79
CA ALA A 199 6.86 32.51 13.57
C ALA A 199 7.13 33.15 12.20
N GLU A 200 8.31 32.96 11.61
CA GLU A 200 8.66 33.49 10.29
C GLU A 200 7.82 32.89 9.15
N TYR A 201 7.41 31.62 9.29
CA TYR A 201 6.62 30.93 8.27
C TYR A 201 5.12 31.16 8.44
N LEU A 202 4.70 31.59 9.63
CA LEU A 202 3.29 31.74 9.97
C LEU A 202 2.51 32.73 9.06
N PRO A 203 3.06 33.87 8.62
CA PRO A 203 2.36 34.78 7.70
C PRO A 203 1.97 34.09 6.38
N LYS A 204 2.90 33.34 5.76
CA LYS A 204 2.67 32.57 4.54
C LYS A 204 1.59 31.50 4.73
N VAL A 205 1.65 30.76 5.83
CA VAL A 205 0.68 29.71 6.18
C VAL A 205 -0.70 30.32 6.48
N ARG A 206 -0.74 31.49 7.15
CA ARG A 206 -1.99 32.22 7.42
C ARG A 206 -2.67 32.69 6.14
N GLU A 207 -1.93 33.31 5.24
CA GLU A 207 -2.45 33.74 3.93
C GLU A 207 -3.06 32.56 3.18
N PHE A 208 -2.35 31.44 3.15
CA PHE A 208 -2.84 30.21 2.54
C PHE A 208 -4.11 29.70 3.24
N ALA A 209 -4.15 29.65 4.57
CA ALA A 209 -5.32 29.21 5.33
C ALA A 209 -6.55 30.09 5.07
N HIS A 210 -6.40 31.39 5.03
CA HIS A 210 -7.50 32.32 4.75
C HIS A 210 -8.01 32.20 3.31
N LYS A 211 -7.10 31.98 2.34
CA LYS A 211 -7.47 31.73 0.95
C LYS A 211 -8.22 30.40 0.79
N MET A 212 -7.79 29.35 1.50
CA MET A 212 -8.39 28.03 1.47
C MET A 212 -9.77 27.98 2.12
N GLY A 213 -9.98 28.74 3.18
CA GLY A 213 -11.24 28.78 3.92
C GLY A 213 -12.46 29.09 3.03
N PRO A 214 -12.50 30.22 2.29
CA PRO A 214 -13.60 30.56 1.39
C PRO A 214 -13.72 29.61 0.19
N THR A 215 -12.61 29.11 -0.33
CA THR A 215 -12.60 28.26 -1.53
C THR A 215 -13.19 26.88 -1.23
N SER A 216 -12.96 26.35 -0.03
CA SER A 216 -13.49 25.06 0.38
C SER A 216 -15.01 24.95 0.32
N MET A 217 -15.70 26.05 0.52
CA MET A 217 -17.17 26.13 0.48
C MET A 217 -17.76 26.15 -0.94
N LYS A 218 -16.95 26.41 -1.96
CA LYS A 218 -17.38 26.47 -3.37
C LYS A 218 -17.14 25.17 -4.12
N LEU A 219 -16.61 24.13 -3.46
CA LEU A 219 -16.32 22.85 -4.08
C LEU A 219 -17.61 22.23 -4.62
N LYS A 220 -17.63 22.01 -5.92
CA LYS A 220 -18.77 21.41 -6.61
C LYS A 220 -18.80 19.91 -6.28
N LEU A 221 -19.92 19.43 -5.76
CA LEU A 221 -20.19 18.01 -5.48
C LEU A 221 -19.96 17.06 -6.70
N LYS A 222 -19.75 17.61 -7.88
CA LYS A 222 -19.47 16.87 -9.11
C LYS A 222 -17.98 16.53 -9.30
N ASP A 223 -17.10 17.02 -8.43
CA ASP A 223 -15.68 16.74 -8.56
C ASP A 223 -15.38 15.32 -8.04
N GLY A 224 -14.95 14.44 -8.95
CA GLY A 224 -14.73 13.04 -8.64
C GLY A 224 -13.63 12.75 -7.61
N MET A 225 -12.84 13.78 -7.23
CA MET A 225 -11.73 13.68 -6.28
C MET A 225 -11.95 14.44 -4.98
N VAL A 226 -13.16 14.86 -4.70
CA VAL A 226 -13.51 15.81 -3.63
C VAL A 226 -13.05 15.35 -2.23
N VAL A 227 -13.04 14.05 -1.93
CA VAL A 227 -12.66 13.56 -0.61
C VAL A 227 -11.17 13.72 -0.34
N TRP A 228 -10.33 13.65 -1.37
CA TRP A 228 -8.91 13.93 -1.24
C TRP A 228 -8.68 15.41 -0.84
N ASP A 229 -9.30 16.30 -1.56
CA ASP A 229 -9.17 17.74 -1.29
C ASP A 229 -9.74 18.11 0.09
N TRP A 230 -10.98 17.75 0.37
CA TRP A 230 -11.61 18.04 1.65
C TRP A 230 -10.91 17.41 2.83
N GLY A 231 -10.38 16.19 2.67
CA GLY A 231 -9.64 15.49 3.72
C GLY A 231 -8.35 16.23 4.11
N TYR A 232 -7.47 16.49 3.15
CA TYR A 232 -6.19 17.16 3.45
C TYR A 232 -6.37 18.65 3.77
N ARG A 233 -7.30 19.33 3.13
CA ARG A 233 -7.66 20.71 3.46
C ARG A 233 -8.25 20.82 4.87
N GLY A 234 -9.16 19.92 5.21
CA GLY A 234 -9.74 19.84 6.55
C GLY A 234 -8.68 19.56 7.61
N LEU A 235 -7.78 18.62 7.36
CA LEU A 235 -6.67 18.33 8.25
C LEU A 235 -5.77 19.55 8.45
N PHE A 236 -5.39 20.24 7.38
CA PHE A 236 -4.58 21.45 7.46
C PHE A 236 -5.30 22.58 8.25
N LEU A 237 -6.54 22.90 7.91
CA LEU A 237 -7.26 23.99 8.56
C LEU A 237 -7.52 23.74 10.04
N THR A 238 -7.77 22.46 10.42
CA THR A 238 -7.97 22.09 11.81
C THR A 238 -6.70 22.18 12.63
N GLU A 239 -5.55 21.71 12.10
CA GLU A 239 -4.25 21.87 12.76
C GLU A 239 -3.83 23.33 12.87
N TYR A 240 -4.09 24.12 11.83
CA TYR A 240 -3.85 25.56 11.83
C TYR A 240 -4.66 26.26 12.92
N PHE A 241 -5.95 25.95 13.03
CA PHE A 241 -6.81 26.50 14.08
C PHE A 241 -6.35 26.09 15.47
N LEU A 242 -6.03 24.83 15.68
CA LEU A 242 -5.58 24.31 16.98
C LEU A 242 -4.22 24.87 17.42
N LEU A 243 -3.39 25.30 16.48
CA LEU A 243 -2.10 25.92 16.78
C LEU A 243 -2.21 27.43 16.99
N THR A 244 -3.03 28.13 16.20
CA THR A 244 -3.05 29.60 16.13
C THR A 244 -4.23 30.22 16.87
N GLY A 245 -5.32 29.50 17.04
CA GLY A 245 -6.59 30.05 17.55
C GLY A 245 -7.33 30.96 16.57
N ASP A 246 -6.91 31.01 15.31
CA ASP A 246 -7.47 31.89 14.27
C ASP A 246 -8.92 31.51 13.92
N LYS A 247 -9.86 32.39 14.30
CA LYS A 247 -11.29 32.14 14.19
C LYS A 247 -11.83 32.27 12.78
N GLU A 248 -11.11 32.89 11.85
CA GLU A 248 -11.58 33.10 10.47
C GLU A 248 -11.79 31.78 9.72
N VAL A 249 -11.02 30.74 10.03
CA VAL A 249 -11.15 29.42 9.39
C VAL A 249 -12.24 28.52 10.00
N ARG A 250 -12.86 28.91 11.13
CA ARG A 250 -13.84 28.06 11.85
C ARG A 250 -15.04 27.65 11.01
N HIS A 251 -15.53 28.56 10.20
CA HIS A 251 -16.68 28.28 9.34
C HIS A 251 -16.33 27.20 8.31
N ALA A 252 -15.19 27.31 7.64
CA ALA A 252 -14.72 26.34 6.69
C ALA A 252 -14.47 24.96 7.34
N ILE A 253 -13.88 24.92 8.55
CA ILE A 253 -13.70 23.69 9.32
C ILE A 253 -15.04 23.01 9.57
N ARG A 254 -16.06 23.77 10.03
CA ARG A 254 -17.38 23.22 10.30
C ARG A 254 -18.02 22.64 9.04
N GLU A 255 -18.01 23.39 7.94
CA GLU A 255 -18.60 22.96 6.67
C GLU A 255 -17.93 21.72 6.10
N LEU A 256 -16.60 21.66 6.09
CA LEU A 256 -15.85 20.50 5.63
C LEU A 256 -16.14 19.27 6.51
N THR A 257 -16.11 19.43 7.83
CA THR A 257 -16.37 18.32 8.77
C THR A 257 -17.77 17.74 8.59
N LEU A 258 -18.79 18.59 8.51
CA LEU A 258 -20.18 18.16 8.34
C LEU A 258 -20.42 17.58 6.94
N SER A 259 -19.83 18.14 5.90
CA SER A 259 -19.96 17.64 4.54
C SER A 259 -19.33 16.26 4.40
N LEU A 260 -18.16 16.04 4.99
CA LEU A 260 -17.52 14.72 5.04
C LEU A 260 -18.35 13.74 5.88
N ALA A 261 -18.78 14.13 7.08
CA ALA A 261 -19.59 13.26 7.93
C ALA A 261 -20.85 12.75 7.20
N LYS A 262 -21.60 13.67 6.58
CA LYS A 262 -22.81 13.36 5.80
C LYS A 262 -22.51 12.60 4.50
N GLY A 263 -21.36 12.85 3.91
CA GLY A 263 -20.90 12.20 2.67
C GLY A 263 -20.21 10.85 2.84
N GLN A 264 -20.00 10.41 4.08
CA GLN A 264 -19.42 9.10 4.38
C GLN A 264 -20.39 7.98 3.97
N SER A 265 -19.88 6.84 3.50
CA SER A 265 -20.71 5.67 3.23
C SER A 265 -21.24 5.04 4.53
N MET A 266 -22.25 4.17 4.40
CA MET A 266 -22.81 3.42 5.53
C MET A 266 -21.75 2.56 6.25
N TYR A 267 -20.66 2.20 5.58
CA TYR A 267 -19.59 1.39 6.15
C TYR A 267 -18.49 2.18 6.88
N GLY A 268 -18.46 3.49 6.75
CA GLY A 268 -17.46 4.32 7.45
C GLY A 268 -16.22 4.69 6.63
N THR A 269 -16.26 4.50 5.31
CA THR A 269 -15.21 4.91 4.39
C THR A 269 -15.76 5.73 3.23
N PHE A 270 -14.90 6.07 2.27
CA PHE A 270 -15.23 6.88 1.10
C PHE A 270 -14.62 6.28 -0.16
N GLY A 271 -15.13 6.70 -1.32
CA GLY A 271 -14.42 6.60 -2.60
C GLY A 271 -13.51 7.80 -2.83
N HIS A 272 -13.22 8.09 -4.10
CA HIS A 272 -12.64 9.38 -4.48
C HIS A 272 -13.60 10.54 -4.16
N GLY A 273 -14.90 10.30 -4.32
CA GLY A 273 -15.99 11.19 -3.96
C GLY A 273 -16.76 10.72 -2.73
N ILE A 274 -17.72 11.52 -2.31
CA ILE A 274 -18.66 11.20 -1.22
C ILE A 274 -19.71 10.16 -1.67
N SER A 275 -20.37 9.51 -0.71
CA SER A 275 -21.46 8.58 -0.98
C SER A 275 -22.68 9.29 -1.61
N ARG A 276 -23.42 8.52 -2.39
CA ARG A 276 -24.73 8.93 -2.92
C ARG A 276 -25.78 8.87 -1.81
N LEU A 277 -26.91 9.45 -2.09
CA LEU A 277 -28.10 9.16 -1.29
C LEU A 277 -28.57 7.72 -1.55
N THR A 278 -29.23 7.12 -0.57
CA THR A 278 -29.94 5.85 -0.76
C THR A 278 -31.11 6.03 -1.72
N ALA A 279 -31.70 4.94 -2.18
CA ALA A 279 -32.85 4.99 -3.09
C ALA A 279 -34.08 5.71 -2.50
N ASP A 280 -34.22 5.71 -1.15
CA ASP A 280 -35.26 6.44 -0.42
C ASP A 280 -34.82 7.85 0.01
N GLY A 281 -33.70 8.35 -0.54
CA GLY A 281 -33.24 9.73 -0.33
C GLY A 281 -32.48 9.98 0.96
N LYS A 282 -32.11 8.94 1.71
CA LYS A 282 -31.33 9.09 2.95
C LYS A 282 -29.85 9.25 2.68
N LEU A 283 -29.09 9.79 3.66
CA LEU A 283 -27.64 9.86 3.64
C LEU A 283 -27.01 8.45 3.70
N HIS A 284 -25.72 8.39 3.44
CA HIS A 284 -24.90 7.17 3.55
C HIS A 284 -25.30 6.05 2.61
N GLY A 285 -25.67 6.39 1.40
CA GLY A 285 -25.90 5.41 0.35
C GLY A 285 -24.58 4.91 -0.25
N SER A 286 -24.68 4.48 -1.49
CA SER A 286 -23.58 3.86 -2.22
C SER A 286 -22.45 4.82 -2.57
N ILE A 287 -21.23 4.30 -2.62
CA ILE A 287 -20.07 4.99 -3.17
C ILE A 287 -20.16 4.95 -4.72
N PRO A 288 -19.76 6.02 -5.43
CA PRO A 288 -19.72 6.02 -6.90
C PRO A 288 -18.88 4.88 -7.50
N PRO A 289 -19.03 4.57 -8.80
CA PRO A 289 -18.72 3.27 -9.43
C PRO A 289 -17.35 2.65 -9.20
N TYR A 290 -16.38 3.42 -8.70
CA TYR A 290 -15.05 2.90 -8.41
C TYR A 290 -14.98 2.11 -7.09
N GLY A 291 -15.95 2.29 -6.18
CA GLY A 291 -15.95 1.71 -4.84
C GLY A 291 -15.07 2.43 -3.83
N PRO A 292 -14.80 1.80 -2.68
CA PRO A 292 -13.96 2.37 -1.62
C PRO A 292 -12.53 2.65 -2.08
N VAL A 293 -11.99 3.79 -1.63
CA VAL A 293 -10.58 4.18 -1.79
C VAL A 293 -10.05 4.57 -0.42
N ASN A 294 -9.49 3.59 0.29
CA ASN A 294 -9.17 3.75 1.70
C ASN A 294 -8.14 4.84 2.00
N MET A 295 -7.29 5.21 1.03
CA MET A 295 -6.38 6.34 1.21
C MET A 295 -7.13 7.67 1.30
N ALA A 296 -8.10 7.91 0.42
CA ALA A 296 -8.99 9.07 0.50
C ALA A 296 -9.91 8.97 1.72
N GLY A 297 -10.43 7.75 1.98
CA GLY A 297 -11.28 7.47 3.13
C GLY A 297 -10.62 7.82 4.47
N LEU A 298 -9.34 7.51 4.63
CA LEU A 298 -8.57 7.87 5.82
C LEU A 298 -8.37 9.38 5.93
N ALA A 299 -8.03 10.06 4.83
CA ALA A 299 -7.88 11.52 4.84
C ALA A 299 -9.20 12.21 5.25
N GLY A 300 -10.33 11.79 4.68
CA GLY A 300 -11.65 12.31 5.07
C GLY A 300 -11.99 12.03 6.53
N ASN A 301 -11.73 10.82 7.02
CA ASN A 301 -12.00 10.45 8.42
C ASN A 301 -11.07 11.16 9.42
N LEU A 302 -9.80 11.38 9.07
CA LEU A 302 -8.90 12.22 9.86
C LEU A 302 -9.44 13.65 9.99
N ALA A 303 -9.91 14.24 8.89
CA ALA A 303 -10.52 15.58 8.92
C ALA A 303 -11.78 15.62 9.80
N ILE A 304 -12.62 14.59 9.80
CA ILE A 304 -13.81 14.50 10.68
C ILE A 304 -13.38 14.46 12.16
N VAL A 305 -12.43 13.60 12.52
CA VAL A 305 -11.92 13.50 13.90
C VAL A 305 -11.30 14.81 14.36
N MET A 306 -10.51 15.45 13.50
CA MET A 306 -9.90 16.74 13.80
C MET A 306 -10.91 17.88 13.89
N GLY A 307 -11.96 17.87 13.05
CA GLY A 307 -13.08 18.80 13.16
C GLY A 307 -13.79 18.68 14.51
N LYS A 308 -14.00 17.46 15.01
CA LYS A 308 -14.52 17.22 16.37
C LYS A 308 -13.61 17.85 17.43
N LYS A 309 -12.29 17.70 17.31
CA LYS A 309 -11.32 18.34 18.21
C LYS A 309 -11.36 19.88 18.16
N CYS A 310 -11.74 20.46 17.01
CA CYS A 310 -11.95 21.90 16.85
C CYS A 310 -13.31 22.40 17.38
N GLY A 311 -14.10 21.51 18.00
CA GLY A 311 -15.40 21.85 18.60
C GLY A 311 -16.60 21.77 17.66
N VAL A 312 -16.49 21.05 16.54
CA VAL A 312 -17.65 20.73 15.69
C VAL A 312 -18.42 19.59 16.37
N ASN A 313 -19.38 19.98 17.21
CA ASN A 313 -20.23 19.05 17.94
C ASN A 313 -21.54 18.86 17.17
N ASP A 314 -21.71 17.69 16.59
CA ASP A 314 -22.89 17.30 15.82
C ASP A 314 -23.05 15.78 15.90
N PRO A 315 -24.27 15.24 16.12
CA PRO A 315 -24.50 13.80 16.21
C PRO A 315 -24.00 13.03 14.97
N GLU A 316 -24.05 13.63 13.80
CA GLU A 316 -23.58 13.01 12.56
C GLU A 316 -22.05 12.85 12.55
N VAL A 317 -21.32 13.78 13.15
CA VAL A 317 -19.86 13.68 13.32
C VAL A 317 -19.51 12.51 14.23
N ASP A 318 -20.22 12.34 15.32
CA ASP A 318 -20.01 11.22 16.25
C ASP A 318 -20.36 9.87 15.60
N ALA A 319 -21.46 9.82 14.86
CA ALA A 319 -21.85 8.63 14.11
C ALA A 319 -20.82 8.29 13.00
N ALA A 320 -20.29 9.28 12.32
CA ALA A 320 -19.27 9.08 11.29
C ALA A 320 -17.96 8.54 11.89
N ILE A 321 -17.53 9.06 13.04
CA ILE A 321 -16.35 8.54 13.76
C ILE A 321 -16.58 7.08 14.19
N ALA A 322 -17.77 6.75 14.66
CA ALA A 322 -18.10 5.39 15.08
C ALA A 322 -18.10 4.42 13.87
N ARG A 323 -18.68 4.80 12.73
CA ARG A 323 -18.66 4.01 11.50
C ARG A 323 -17.23 3.77 11.01
N ALA A 324 -16.41 4.82 10.94
CA ALA A 324 -15.00 4.72 10.56
C ALA A 324 -14.21 3.79 11.49
N SER A 325 -14.46 3.90 12.79
CA SER A 325 -13.81 3.05 13.80
C SER A 325 -14.20 1.59 13.64
N GLY A 326 -15.45 1.29 13.29
CA GLY A 326 -15.89 -0.06 12.96
C GLY A 326 -15.20 -0.61 11.71
N PHE A 327 -15.14 0.19 10.66
CA PHE A 327 -14.55 -0.22 9.37
C PHE A 327 -13.04 -0.49 9.49
N PHE A 328 -12.27 0.50 9.95
CA PHE A 328 -10.83 0.36 10.05
C PHE A 328 -10.39 -0.55 11.20
N GLY A 329 -11.15 -0.60 12.29
CA GLY A 329 -10.93 -1.51 13.43
C GLY A 329 -11.10 -2.98 13.06
N TYR A 330 -11.87 -3.29 12.01
CA TYR A 330 -12.01 -4.64 11.49
C TYR A 330 -10.65 -5.29 11.15
N PHE A 331 -9.69 -4.51 10.64
CA PHE A 331 -8.39 -5.02 10.20
C PHE A 331 -7.40 -5.32 11.34
N VAL A 332 -7.73 -4.97 12.58
CA VAL A 332 -6.91 -5.31 13.75
C VAL A 332 -6.74 -6.83 13.82
N ASP A 333 -5.50 -7.28 14.04
CA ASP A 333 -5.07 -8.69 14.10
C ASP A 333 -5.29 -9.50 12.79
N LYS A 334 -5.74 -8.86 11.71
CA LYS A 334 -6.02 -9.54 10.44
C LYS A 334 -5.05 -9.18 9.32
N GLY A 335 -4.53 -7.97 9.30
CA GLY A 335 -3.56 -7.52 8.30
C GLY A 335 -3.57 -6.02 8.13
N SER A 336 -2.91 -5.52 7.10
CA SER A 336 -2.91 -4.09 6.84
C SER A 336 -4.11 -3.63 6.00
N ILE A 337 -4.34 -2.33 6.01
CA ILE A 337 -5.47 -1.70 5.30
C ILE A 337 -5.29 -1.89 3.79
N PRO A 338 -6.24 -2.51 3.09
CA PRO A 338 -6.16 -2.69 1.64
C PRO A 338 -6.40 -1.37 0.89
N TYR A 339 -6.19 -1.38 -0.42
CA TYR A 339 -6.48 -0.23 -1.28
C TYR A 339 -7.96 0.17 -1.23
N GLY A 340 -8.82 -0.80 -1.42
CA GLY A 340 -10.27 -0.64 -1.43
C GLY A 340 -10.96 -1.78 -0.68
N GLU A 341 -11.89 -2.43 -1.34
CA GLU A 341 -12.65 -3.58 -0.84
C GLU A 341 -11.94 -4.90 -1.14
N HIS A 342 -10.78 -5.08 -0.57
CA HIS A 342 -9.98 -6.28 -0.74
C HIS A 342 -9.76 -6.96 0.60
N GLU A 343 -9.26 -8.17 0.55
CA GLU A 343 -8.71 -8.84 1.73
C GLU A 343 -7.67 -7.97 2.41
N PRO A 344 -7.42 -8.16 3.72
CA PRO A 344 -6.32 -7.51 4.40
C PRO A 344 -5.03 -7.65 3.61
N TRP A 345 -4.32 -6.55 3.40
CA TRP A 345 -3.11 -6.53 2.60
C TRP A 345 -1.98 -7.32 3.28
N PRO A 346 -1.25 -8.19 2.55
CA PRO A 346 -0.31 -9.17 3.14
C PRO A 346 1.09 -8.59 3.45
N TYR A 347 1.20 -7.31 3.70
CA TYR A 347 2.42 -6.61 4.12
C TYR A 347 2.12 -5.69 5.29
N HIS A 348 3.16 -5.30 6.06
CA HIS A 348 2.96 -4.45 7.23
C HIS A 348 2.47 -3.04 6.91
N GLU A 349 2.73 -2.55 5.71
CA GLU A 349 2.27 -1.23 5.27
C GLU A 349 1.75 -1.28 3.83
N ASN A 350 0.88 -0.36 3.49
CA ASN A 350 0.32 -0.20 2.16
C ASN A 350 0.10 1.30 1.88
N ASN A 351 1.07 1.97 1.28
CA ASN A 351 1.04 3.40 0.93
C ASN A 351 0.69 4.35 2.08
N GLY A 352 1.13 4.07 3.29
CA GLY A 352 0.84 4.91 4.44
C GLY A 352 -0.53 4.69 5.08
N LYS A 353 -1.38 3.80 4.54
CA LYS A 353 -2.74 3.57 5.07
C LYS A 353 -2.75 3.00 6.48
N VAL A 354 -1.85 2.07 6.80
CA VAL A 354 -1.70 1.54 8.15
C VAL A 354 -1.27 2.65 9.11
N SER A 355 -0.28 3.42 8.72
CA SER A 355 0.24 4.53 9.51
C SER A 355 -0.80 5.64 9.71
N MET A 356 -1.58 5.98 8.68
CA MET A 356 -2.74 6.88 8.83
C MET A 356 -3.80 6.33 9.78
N THR A 357 -4.02 5.01 9.76
CA THR A 357 -4.99 4.37 10.67
C THR A 357 -4.50 4.42 12.11
N ALA A 358 -3.20 4.24 12.36
CA ALA A 358 -2.62 4.47 13.68
C ALA A 358 -2.88 5.91 14.17
N VAL A 359 -2.67 6.91 13.30
CA VAL A 359 -2.96 8.32 13.62
C VAL A 359 -4.44 8.52 13.86
N LEU A 360 -5.33 7.94 13.05
CA LEU A 360 -6.79 8.06 13.19
C LEU A 360 -7.27 7.58 14.56
N PHE A 361 -6.83 6.41 15.01
CA PHE A 361 -7.19 5.87 16.32
C PHE A 361 -6.50 6.61 17.48
N GLY A 362 -5.24 6.98 17.28
CA GLY A 362 -4.48 7.78 18.25
C GLY A 362 -5.13 9.13 18.57
N LEU A 363 -5.67 9.81 17.55
CA LEU A 363 -6.38 11.09 17.70
C LEU A 363 -7.72 10.95 18.42
N GLN A 364 -8.37 9.79 18.40
CA GLN A 364 -9.60 9.53 19.14
C GLN A 364 -9.35 9.38 20.64
N GLY A 365 -8.20 8.85 21.05
CA GLY A 365 -7.75 8.77 22.44
C GLY A 365 -8.35 7.64 23.29
N ASN A 366 -9.36 6.92 22.80
CA ASN A 366 -10.06 5.84 23.49
C ASN A 366 -9.96 4.47 22.79
N ARG A 367 -9.07 4.33 21.84
CA ARG A 367 -8.86 3.14 21.00
C ARG A 367 -7.43 2.62 21.14
N VAL A 368 -7.05 2.29 22.38
CA VAL A 368 -5.65 1.94 22.70
C VAL A 368 -5.18 0.68 21.95
N HIS A 369 -6.00 -0.38 21.93
CA HIS A 369 -5.63 -1.64 21.27
C HIS A 369 -5.42 -1.46 19.77
N GLU A 370 -6.38 -0.82 19.10
CA GLU A 370 -6.29 -0.54 17.66
C GLU A 370 -5.10 0.37 17.35
N THR A 371 -4.89 1.39 18.18
CA THR A 371 -3.77 2.33 18.04
C THR A 371 -2.43 1.59 18.14
N GLN A 372 -2.26 0.77 19.17
CA GLN A 372 -1.02 0.01 19.40
C GLN A 372 -0.77 -1.01 18.30
N PHE A 373 -1.82 -1.72 17.85
CA PHE A 373 -1.68 -2.67 16.74
C PHE A 373 -1.17 -1.98 15.49
N PHE A 374 -1.82 -0.90 15.04
CA PHE A 374 -1.41 -0.20 13.83
C PHE A 374 -0.08 0.54 14.00
N ALA A 375 0.26 1.02 15.19
CA ALA A 375 1.58 1.59 15.45
C ALA A 375 2.69 0.52 15.38
N LYS A 376 2.47 -0.68 15.90
CA LYS A 376 3.40 -1.83 15.71
C LYS A 376 3.54 -2.17 14.24
N MET A 377 2.44 -2.24 13.50
CA MET A 377 2.45 -2.47 12.05
C MET A 377 3.23 -1.37 11.31
N ALA A 378 3.06 -0.10 11.70
CA ALA A 378 3.79 1.02 11.10
C ALA A 378 5.31 0.90 11.35
N VAL A 379 5.73 0.52 12.57
CA VAL A 379 7.15 0.25 12.87
C VAL A 379 7.66 -0.91 12.01
N ALA A 380 6.95 -2.02 11.94
CA ALA A 380 7.31 -3.18 11.13
C ALA A 380 7.33 -2.86 9.61
N GLY A 381 6.52 -1.89 9.19
CA GLY A 381 6.30 -1.50 7.80
C GLY A 381 7.44 -0.71 7.15
N TYR A 382 8.55 -0.43 7.83
CA TYR A 382 9.64 0.37 7.27
C TYR A 382 10.20 -0.17 5.94
N ARG A 383 10.07 -1.47 5.68
CA ARG A 383 10.49 -2.09 4.42
C ARG A 383 9.41 -2.08 3.33
N SER A 384 8.14 -1.96 3.71
CA SER A 384 7.00 -1.98 2.80
C SER A 384 6.57 -0.59 2.31
N ARG A 385 7.29 0.46 2.66
CA ARG A 385 6.94 1.86 2.37
C ARG A 385 6.85 2.19 0.87
N GLU A 386 7.53 1.42 0.03
CA GLU A 386 7.50 1.59 -1.42
C GLU A 386 6.35 0.81 -2.09
N CYS A 387 5.62 -0.02 -1.32
CA CYS A 387 4.54 -0.83 -1.84
C CYS A 387 3.25 0.00 -2.03
N GLY A 388 2.50 -0.34 -3.07
CA GLY A 388 1.15 0.10 -3.28
C GLY A 388 0.94 1.12 -4.40
N HIS A 389 -0.30 1.30 -4.75
CA HIS A 389 -0.75 2.00 -5.94
C HIS A 389 -0.53 3.52 -5.92
N THR A 390 -0.63 4.15 -4.74
CA THR A 390 -0.55 5.60 -4.61
C THR A 390 0.88 6.15 -4.56
N GLY A 391 1.87 5.28 -4.78
CA GLY A 391 3.27 5.68 -4.88
C GLY A 391 3.93 6.02 -3.54
N GLN A 392 5.18 6.43 -3.63
CA GLN A 392 6.02 6.66 -2.45
C GLN A 392 5.56 7.82 -1.57
N GLY A 393 5.05 8.90 -2.17
CA GLY A 393 4.80 10.15 -1.45
C GLY A 393 3.95 9.98 -0.20
N PHE A 394 2.80 9.35 -0.30
CA PHE A 394 1.93 9.12 0.88
C PHE A 394 2.50 8.10 1.85
N SER A 395 3.23 7.10 1.35
CA SER A 395 3.89 6.14 2.23
C SER A 395 4.90 6.82 3.15
N TYR A 396 5.77 7.62 2.59
CA TYR A 396 6.78 8.35 3.39
C TYR A 396 6.17 9.44 4.26
N LEU A 397 5.13 10.12 3.77
CA LEU A 397 4.42 11.15 4.54
C LEU A 397 3.91 10.61 5.88
N TRP A 398 3.32 9.42 5.87
CA TRP A 398 2.61 8.89 7.04
C TRP A 398 3.42 7.90 7.86
N SER A 399 4.40 7.18 7.28
CA SER A 399 5.07 6.06 7.95
C SER A 399 5.65 6.43 9.32
N ALA A 400 6.46 7.48 9.38
CA ALA A 400 7.06 7.91 10.64
C ALA A 400 6.02 8.45 11.64
N LEU A 401 4.99 9.15 11.14
CA LEU A 401 3.91 9.70 11.97
C LEU A 401 3.09 8.60 12.62
N GLY A 402 2.79 7.52 11.87
CA GLY A 402 2.08 6.35 12.40
C GLY A 402 2.90 5.62 13.48
N ALA A 403 4.18 5.42 13.25
CA ALA A 403 5.08 4.87 14.27
C ALA A 403 5.15 5.76 15.53
N ASN A 404 5.13 7.09 15.35
CA ASN A 404 5.19 8.07 16.44
C ASN A 404 3.97 8.03 17.38
N VAL A 405 2.82 7.58 16.89
CA VAL A 405 1.64 7.36 17.74
C VAL A 405 1.94 6.32 18.84
N GLY A 406 2.76 5.33 18.52
CA GLY A 406 3.31 4.36 19.48
C GLY A 406 4.37 4.90 20.43
N GLY A 407 4.65 6.19 20.40
CA GLY A 407 5.57 6.89 21.27
C GLY A 407 6.97 7.10 20.69
N PRO A 408 7.82 7.91 21.38
CA PRO A 408 9.15 8.25 20.89
C PRO A 408 10.06 7.05 20.62
N ALA A 409 9.97 5.99 21.41
CA ALA A 409 10.76 4.77 21.21
C ALA A 409 10.38 4.04 19.93
N ALA A 410 9.07 4.01 19.59
CA ALA A 410 8.57 3.43 18.35
C ALA A 410 9.01 4.25 17.12
N ALA A 411 8.90 5.58 17.20
CA ALA A 411 9.40 6.48 16.16
C ALA A 411 10.92 6.33 15.95
N ALA A 412 11.68 6.24 17.03
CA ALA A 412 13.15 6.06 16.94
C ALA A 412 13.51 4.70 16.32
N ALA A 413 12.78 3.65 16.65
CA ALA A 413 12.96 2.34 16.04
C ALA A 413 12.71 2.38 14.52
N PHE A 414 11.61 3.00 14.10
CA PHE A 414 11.29 3.20 12.68
C PHE A 414 12.40 3.99 11.97
N VAL A 415 12.79 5.15 12.52
CA VAL A 415 13.83 6.02 11.91
C VAL A 415 15.17 5.30 11.82
N ARG A 416 15.57 4.53 12.82
CA ARG A 416 16.80 3.73 12.80
C ARG A 416 16.80 2.71 11.65
N GLU A 417 15.71 1.99 11.46
CA GLU A 417 15.58 1.01 10.37
C GLU A 417 15.51 1.68 8.99
N ALA A 418 14.98 2.90 8.92
CA ALA A 418 14.83 3.68 7.69
C ALA A 418 15.98 4.66 7.41
N SER A 419 16.92 4.85 8.33
CA SER A 419 17.97 5.91 8.28
C SER A 419 18.79 5.89 6.99
N TRP A 420 19.15 4.70 6.52
CA TRP A 420 19.86 4.54 5.25
C TRP A 420 19.11 5.15 4.07
N HIS A 421 17.78 4.97 4.03
CA HIS A 421 16.93 5.56 3.01
C HIS A 421 16.82 7.08 3.18
N LEU A 422 16.60 7.54 4.42
CA LEU A 422 16.48 8.96 4.73
C LEU A 422 17.73 9.74 4.29
N ASP A 423 18.92 9.16 4.42
CA ASP A 423 20.17 9.78 3.96
C ASP A 423 20.33 9.74 2.43
N LEU A 424 19.79 8.72 1.74
CA LEU A 424 19.86 8.66 0.28
C LEU A 424 18.91 9.65 -0.40
N VAL A 425 17.74 9.93 0.17
CA VAL A 425 16.75 10.84 -0.45
C VAL A 425 17.05 12.32 -0.13
N ARG A 426 18.02 12.61 0.74
CA ARG A 426 18.49 13.96 1.03
C ARG A 426 19.35 14.48 -0.11
N ARG A 427 19.24 15.76 -0.41
CA ARG A 427 20.06 16.47 -1.40
C ARG A 427 21.08 17.40 -0.73
N ASN A 428 22.11 17.77 -1.48
CA ASN A 428 23.18 18.65 -0.98
C ASN A 428 22.72 20.09 -0.69
N ASP A 429 21.60 20.52 -1.24
CA ASP A 429 20.98 21.84 -1.02
C ASP A 429 20.08 21.89 0.22
N GLY A 430 19.89 20.76 0.92
CA GLY A 430 19.01 20.62 2.07
C GLY A 430 17.60 20.16 1.74
N SER A 431 17.25 20.09 0.47
CA SER A 431 15.98 19.52 0.02
C SER A 431 15.97 18.00 0.08
N PHE A 432 14.82 17.42 -0.20
CA PHE A 432 14.64 15.98 -0.36
C PHE A 432 14.08 15.66 -1.75
N THR A 433 14.31 14.43 -2.18
CA THR A 433 13.67 13.85 -3.37
C THR A 433 13.05 12.51 -3.01
N TYR A 434 12.17 12.01 -3.86
CA TYR A 434 11.76 10.60 -3.75
C TYR A 434 12.81 9.73 -4.42
N ASP A 435 12.89 8.52 -3.91
CA ASP A 435 13.87 7.56 -4.35
C ASP A 435 13.50 6.89 -5.68
N GLY A 436 14.47 6.28 -6.32
CA GLY A 436 14.29 5.49 -7.52
C GLY A 436 13.40 4.27 -7.29
N GLY A 437 13.16 3.53 -8.31
CA GLY A 437 12.25 2.41 -8.34
C GLY A 437 11.10 2.70 -9.29
N GLU A 438 10.30 1.69 -9.58
CA GLU A 438 9.17 1.84 -10.47
C GLU A 438 8.00 2.52 -9.78
N GLN A 439 7.42 3.54 -10.44
CA GLN A 439 6.30 4.31 -9.90
C GLN A 439 5.18 4.35 -10.91
N TYR A 440 4.00 3.98 -10.47
CA TYR A 440 2.79 4.11 -11.28
C TYR A 440 2.47 5.59 -11.55
N GLY A 441 2.34 5.95 -12.81
CA GLY A 441 2.03 7.31 -13.21
C GLY A 441 3.17 8.32 -13.05
N ALA A 442 4.37 7.88 -12.68
CA ALA A 442 5.54 8.73 -12.72
C ALA A 442 5.88 9.05 -14.18
N GLY A 443 5.73 10.30 -14.56
CA GLY A 443 6.17 10.79 -15.85
C GLY A 443 7.67 10.91 -15.90
N LYS A 444 8.23 10.94 -17.11
CA LYS A 444 9.59 11.41 -17.34
C LYS A 444 9.71 12.83 -16.88
N THR A 445 10.67 13.08 -16.03
CA THR A 445 10.89 14.38 -15.46
C THR A 445 12.38 14.67 -15.41
N ASP A 446 12.71 15.92 -15.24
CA ASP A 446 14.05 16.33 -14.92
C ASP A 446 14.52 15.66 -13.60
N ASP A 447 15.78 15.75 -13.30
CA ASP A 447 16.41 15.15 -12.14
C ASP A 447 15.76 15.51 -10.81
N ASP A 448 15.09 16.66 -10.73
CA ASP A 448 14.40 17.07 -9.50
C ASP A 448 13.15 16.26 -9.21
N THR A 449 12.64 15.60 -10.20
CA THR A 449 11.28 15.09 -10.18
C THR A 449 11.18 13.61 -10.45
N TYR A 450 12.29 12.93 -10.64
CA TYR A 450 12.28 11.49 -10.71
C TYR A 450 11.67 10.94 -9.40
N TYR A 451 10.47 10.37 -9.48
CA TYR A 451 9.60 10.08 -8.34
C TYR A 451 9.19 11.28 -7.48
N GLY A 452 9.68 12.47 -7.73
CA GLY A 452 9.18 13.68 -7.08
C GLY A 452 7.72 13.94 -7.37
N LYS A 453 7.28 13.54 -8.56
CA LYS A 453 5.86 13.57 -8.98
C LYS A 453 5.14 12.22 -8.76
N SER A 454 5.71 11.32 -8.07
CA SER A 454 5.35 9.95 -7.75
C SER A 454 3.85 9.66 -7.72
N GLY A 455 3.21 9.52 -8.85
CA GLY A 455 1.78 9.27 -8.94
C GLY A 455 0.88 10.41 -8.44
N TYR A 456 1.39 11.30 -7.58
CA TYR A 456 0.67 12.46 -7.02
C TYR A 456 1.45 13.73 -7.31
N TYR A 457 1.27 14.18 -8.50
CA TYR A 457 1.89 15.31 -9.16
C TYR A 457 2.05 16.52 -8.26
N GLY A 458 3.28 16.88 -7.96
CA GLY A 458 3.63 18.09 -7.22
C GLY A 458 3.62 17.96 -5.69
N MET A 459 3.56 16.74 -5.12
CA MET A 459 3.82 16.55 -3.70
C MET A 459 5.29 16.81 -3.41
N SER A 460 5.59 17.82 -2.60
CA SER A 460 6.96 18.15 -2.20
C SER A 460 7.54 17.02 -1.35
N PRO A 461 8.64 16.39 -1.79
CA PRO A 461 9.37 15.44 -0.94
C PRO A 461 9.91 16.12 0.32
N THR A 462 10.33 17.38 0.22
CA THR A 462 10.82 18.16 1.36
C THR A 462 9.74 18.32 2.41
N ALA A 463 8.51 18.64 2.04
CA ALA A 463 7.39 18.72 2.98
C ALA A 463 7.12 17.38 3.68
N THR A 464 7.19 16.29 2.93
CA THR A 464 7.02 14.92 3.44
C THR A 464 7.99 14.60 4.57
N TYR A 465 9.29 14.87 4.36
CA TYR A 465 10.32 14.54 5.36
C TYR A 465 10.43 15.58 6.46
N VAL A 466 10.10 16.85 6.22
CA VAL A 466 9.99 17.86 7.28
C VAL A 466 9.01 17.39 8.37
N LEU A 467 7.88 16.81 8.04
CA LEU A 467 6.93 16.29 9.04
C LEU A 467 7.55 15.17 9.90
N THR A 468 8.37 14.30 9.32
CA THR A 468 9.11 13.28 10.07
C THR A 468 10.08 13.91 11.09
N TYR A 469 10.85 14.90 10.68
CA TYR A 469 11.82 15.56 11.56
C TYR A 469 11.18 16.58 12.51
N ALA A 470 9.92 16.99 12.28
CA ALA A 470 9.17 17.89 13.16
C ALA A 470 8.54 17.15 14.38
N MET A 471 8.50 15.83 14.41
CA MET A 471 7.88 15.06 15.51
C MET A 471 8.37 15.46 16.90
N PRO A 472 9.69 15.74 17.14
CA PRO A 472 10.17 16.19 18.45
C PRO A 472 9.54 17.50 18.93
N LEU A 473 9.11 18.35 18.01
CA LEU A 473 8.51 19.65 18.34
C LEU A 473 7.08 19.54 18.85
N LYS A 474 6.35 18.46 18.50
CA LYS A 474 4.96 18.19 18.93
C LYS A 474 4.03 19.39 18.73
N LYS A 475 4.16 20.11 17.63
CA LYS A 475 3.35 21.31 17.36
C LYS A 475 1.96 20.97 16.85
N LEU A 476 1.82 19.88 16.09
CA LEU A 476 0.57 19.41 15.51
C LEU A 476 0.11 18.11 16.19
N CYS A 477 -1.20 17.86 16.17
CA CYS A 477 -1.75 16.60 16.69
C CYS A 477 -1.18 15.40 15.92
N ILE A 478 -1.05 15.51 14.59
CA ILE A 478 -0.44 14.44 13.77
C ILE A 478 1.06 14.24 14.06
N THR A 479 1.77 15.22 14.60
CA THR A 479 3.17 15.09 15.03
C THR A 479 3.33 14.75 16.51
N GLY A 480 2.22 14.45 17.22
CA GLY A 480 2.24 13.96 18.59
C GLY A 480 1.91 15.01 19.65
N LYS A 481 1.35 16.19 19.30
CA LYS A 481 0.75 17.12 20.28
C LYS A 481 -0.41 16.40 20.96
N ASP A 482 -0.45 16.48 22.27
CA ASP A 482 -1.48 15.90 23.14
C ASP A 482 -1.66 14.37 22.99
N ALA A 483 -0.62 13.67 22.50
CA ALA A 483 -0.66 12.22 22.34
C ALA A 483 -0.78 11.50 23.69
N ALA A 484 -1.75 10.59 23.79
CA ALA A 484 -1.99 9.83 25.01
C ALA A 484 -0.87 8.80 25.24
N ARG A 485 -0.24 8.83 26.42
CA ARG A 485 0.81 7.86 26.80
C ARG A 485 0.30 6.41 26.82
N ALA A 486 -0.99 6.19 27.03
CA ALA A 486 -1.60 4.87 26.98
C ALA A 486 -1.42 4.17 25.61
N ASN A 487 -1.23 4.95 24.54
CA ASN A 487 -0.99 4.43 23.20
C ASN A 487 0.47 3.98 22.98
N TRP A 488 1.40 4.34 23.90
CA TRP A 488 2.81 4.03 23.70
C TRP A 488 3.07 2.53 23.79
N LEU A 489 3.86 2.07 22.86
CA LEU A 489 4.33 0.69 22.83
C LEU A 489 5.34 0.45 23.96
N SER A 490 5.29 -0.72 24.57
CA SER A 490 6.32 -1.16 25.47
C SER A 490 7.62 -1.46 24.75
N ALA A 491 8.75 -1.52 25.46
CA ALA A 491 10.03 -1.87 24.85
C ALA A 491 10.01 -3.27 24.20
N PRO A 492 9.39 -4.31 24.77
CA PRO A 492 9.16 -5.57 24.06
C PRO A 492 8.37 -5.40 22.77
N ASP A 493 7.24 -4.65 22.77
CA ASP A 493 6.44 -4.45 21.57
C ASP A 493 7.23 -3.77 20.44
N VAL A 494 8.05 -2.77 20.77
CA VAL A 494 8.92 -2.11 19.78
C VAL A 494 9.93 -3.10 19.21
N LYS A 495 10.54 -3.93 20.05
CA LYS A 495 11.49 -4.96 19.62
C LYS A 495 10.82 -5.97 18.70
N ASP A 496 9.63 -6.44 19.07
CA ASP A 496 8.86 -7.41 18.27
C ASP A 496 8.43 -6.81 16.92
N ALA A 497 8.01 -5.54 16.90
CA ALA A 497 7.66 -4.86 15.66
C ALA A 497 8.86 -4.76 14.70
N VAL A 498 10.05 -4.42 15.20
CA VAL A 498 11.28 -4.40 14.39
C VAL A 498 11.62 -5.80 13.87
N ALA A 499 11.54 -6.82 14.71
CA ALA A 499 11.78 -8.21 14.32
C ALA A 499 10.80 -8.65 13.22
N SER A 500 9.51 -8.33 13.37
CA SER A 500 8.49 -8.62 12.35
C SER A 500 8.80 -7.96 11.01
N GLY A 501 9.31 -6.72 11.01
CA GLY A 501 9.74 -6.02 9.77
C GLY A 501 10.96 -6.68 9.11
N ARG A 502 11.85 -7.29 9.89
CA ARG A 502 13.02 -8.02 9.38
C ARG A 502 12.70 -9.44 8.93
N PHE A 503 11.63 -10.02 9.40
CA PHE A 503 11.23 -11.41 9.15
C PHE A 503 11.22 -11.76 7.66
N ASP A 504 10.83 -10.83 6.78
CA ASP A 504 10.82 -11.04 5.33
C ASP A 504 12.16 -11.55 4.77
N THR A 505 13.27 -11.06 5.28
CA THR A 505 14.62 -11.47 4.85
C THR A 505 15.21 -12.58 5.71
N GLU A 506 14.89 -12.59 7.00
CA GLU A 506 15.43 -13.56 7.95
C GLU A 506 14.81 -14.94 7.81
N ARG A 507 13.51 -15.02 7.43
CA ARG A 507 12.77 -16.28 7.26
C ARG A 507 13.47 -17.30 6.37
N LYS A 508 14.23 -16.84 5.38
CA LYS A 508 14.98 -17.71 4.46
C LYS A 508 16.08 -18.54 5.15
N LYS A 509 16.55 -18.08 6.32
CA LYS A 509 17.61 -18.73 7.11
C LYS A 509 17.03 -19.55 8.26
N MET A 510 15.73 -19.43 8.55
CA MET A 510 15.07 -20.12 9.65
C MET A 510 14.88 -21.60 9.34
N SER A 511 14.95 -22.42 10.37
CA SER A 511 14.56 -23.84 10.33
C SER A 511 13.03 -23.97 10.23
N ALA A 512 12.55 -25.10 9.74
CA ALA A 512 11.12 -25.41 9.71
C ALA A 512 10.45 -25.30 11.09
N LYS A 513 11.15 -25.68 12.15
CA LYS A 513 10.65 -25.54 13.53
C LYS A 513 10.46 -24.09 13.95
N GLU A 514 11.38 -23.19 13.59
CA GLU A 514 11.26 -21.76 13.87
C GLU A 514 10.14 -21.13 13.05
N LEU A 515 9.95 -21.55 11.79
CA LEU A 515 8.83 -21.11 10.96
C LEU A 515 7.48 -21.53 11.54
N VAL A 516 7.36 -22.76 12.04
CA VAL A 516 6.12 -23.21 12.71
C VAL A 516 5.89 -22.43 14.01
N ALA A 517 6.93 -22.12 14.78
CA ALA A 517 6.79 -21.30 15.98
C ALA A 517 6.29 -19.87 15.64
N ALA A 518 6.65 -19.34 14.49
CA ALA A 518 6.20 -18.04 14.01
C ALA A 518 4.70 -17.98 13.64
N PHE A 519 3.98 -19.11 13.57
CA PHE A 519 2.52 -19.10 13.43
C PHE A 519 1.80 -18.50 14.62
N GLY A 520 2.44 -18.48 15.80
CA GLY A 520 1.93 -17.80 17.00
C GLY A 520 2.29 -16.32 17.11
N ASP A 521 2.97 -15.73 16.10
CA ASP A 521 3.37 -14.31 16.14
C ASP A 521 2.17 -13.37 16.22
N TRP A 522 2.36 -12.22 16.88
CA TRP A 522 1.34 -11.16 16.96
C TRP A 522 0.96 -10.64 15.57
N SER A 523 1.94 -10.59 14.64
CA SER A 523 1.75 -10.07 13.29
C SER A 523 1.09 -11.10 12.37
N PRO A 524 -0.10 -10.82 11.82
CA PRO A 524 -0.71 -11.68 10.81
C PRO A 524 0.14 -11.81 9.55
N ILE A 525 1.00 -10.84 9.28
CA ILE A 525 1.91 -10.84 8.13
C ILE A 525 3.04 -11.86 8.35
N VAL A 526 3.61 -11.89 9.54
CA VAL A 526 4.65 -12.88 9.91
C VAL A 526 4.08 -14.30 9.83
N ARG A 527 2.85 -14.52 10.35
CA ARG A 527 2.19 -15.82 10.26
C ARG A 527 2.03 -16.31 8.82
N GLY A 528 1.54 -15.44 7.92
CA GLY A 528 1.39 -15.78 6.50
C GLY A 528 2.74 -16.03 5.80
N TRP A 529 3.74 -15.18 6.06
CA TRP A 529 5.07 -15.36 5.49
C TRP A 529 5.78 -16.61 6.01
N ALA A 530 5.55 -16.98 7.25
CA ALA A 530 6.09 -18.22 7.82
C ALA A 530 5.48 -19.45 7.15
N ALA A 531 4.16 -19.46 6.93
CA ALA A 531 3.46 -20.51 6.23
C ALA A 531 3.95 -20.66 4.77
N GLU A 532 4.07 -19.55 4.06
CA GLU A 532 4.59 -19.49 2.69
C GLU A 532 6.04 -20.02 2.61
N GLU A 533 6.92 -19.58 3.51
CA GLU A 533 8.31 -20.00 3.51
C GLU A 533 8.44 -21.49 3.90
N LEU A 534 7.67 -21.94 4.89
CA LEU A 534 7.66 -23.35 5.29
C LEU A 534 7.27 -24.25 4.11
N SER A 535 6.24 -23.88 3.35
CA SER A 535 5.76 -24.70 2.22
C SER A 535 6.80 -24.90 1.12
N ARG A 536 7.83 -24.06 1.06
CA ARG A 536 8.94 -24.15 0.10
C ARG A 536 10.09 -25.01 0.58
N ARG A 537 10.04 -25.50 1.83
CA ARG A 537 11.11 -26.30 2.42
C ARG A 537 10.99 -27.76 2.02
N PRO A 538 12.11 -28.45 1.76
CA PRO A 538 12.08 -29.89 1.44
C PRO A 538 11.41 -30.75 2.51
N GLU A 539 11.58 -30.39 3.78
CA GLU A 539 11.00 -31.07 4.92
C GLU A 539 9.51 -30.80 5.18
N ALA A 540 8.91 -29.83 4.49
CA ALA A 540 7.54 -29.37 4.75
C ALA A 540 6.49 -30.49 4.62
N THR A 541 6.63 -31.37 3.64
CA THR A 541 5.73 -32.52 3.45
C THR A 541 5.74 -33.46 4.65
N ALA A 542 6.91 -33.70 5.25
CA ALA A 542 7.02 -34.53 6.45
C ALA A 542 6.35 -33.91 7.69
N MET A 543 6.09 -32.60 7.66
CA MET A 543 5.45 -31.88 8.76
C MET A 543 3.91 -31.85 8.66
N VAL A 544 3.32 -32.35 7.58
CA VAL A 544 1.86 -32.35 7.38
C VAL A 544 1.09 -32.90 8.58
N PRO A 545 1.48 -34.07 9.21
CA PRO A 545 0.76 -34.55 10.39
C PRO A 545 0.80 -33.55 11.57
N GLN A 546 1.94 -32.90 11.79
CA GLN A 546 2.05 -31.85 12.83
C GLN A 546 1.17 -30.65 12.50
N LEU A 547 1.16 -30.19 11.24
CA LEU A 547 0.33 -29.06 10.81
C LEU A 547 -1.16 -29.37 10.94
N ILE A 548 -1.58 -30.61 10.64
CA ILE A 548 -2.96 -31.08 10.88
C ILE A 548 -3.30 -31.00 12.37
N THR A 549 -2.37 -31.44 13.23
CA THR A 549 -2.56 -31.35 14.70
C THR A 549 -2.70 -29.88 15.17
N LEU A 550 -1.90 -28.98 14.64
CA LEU A 550 -2.00 -27.56 14.95
C LEU A 550 -3.32 -26.93 14.44
N ALA A 551 -3.73 -27.30 13.23
CA ALA A 551 -4.99 -26.84 12.65
C ALA A 551 -6.22 -27.35 13.43
N ASP A 552 -6.10 -28.47 14.14
CA ASP A 552 -7.15 -29.02 15.00
C ASP A 552 -7.01 -28.60 16.48
N GLY A 553 -6.11 -27.65 16.77
CA GLY A 553 -5.79 -27.15 18.10
C GLY A 553 -6.83 -26.17 18.67
N ARG A 554 -6.37 -25.35 19.62
CA ARG A 554 -7.22 -24.34 20.29
C ARG A 554 -6.73 -22.90 20.08
N ASP A 555 -5.47 -22.74 19.76
CA ASP A 555 -4.88 -21.42 19.53
C ASP A 555 -5.23 -20.92 18.12
N VAL A 556 -5.98 -19.85 18.07
CA VAL A 556 -6.53 -19.27 16.82
C VAL A 556 -5.40 -18.89 15.85
N HIS A 557 -4.28 -18.36 16.34
CA HIS A 557 -3.17 -17.97 15.48
C HIS A 557 -2.46 -19.18 14.88
N LEU A 558 -2.21 -20.20 15.71
CA LEU A 558 -1.60 -21.46 15.26
C LEU A 558 -2.49 -22.18 14.24
N ILE A 559 -3.82 -22.19 14.47
CA ILE A 559 -4.79 -22.75 13.52
C ILE A 559 -4.71 -22.02 12.17
N GLN A 560 -4.70 -20.69 12.18
CA GLN A 560 -4.63 -19.88 10.97
C GLN A 560 -3.36 -20.14 10.18
N GLY A 561 -2.19 -20.10 10.83
CA GLY A 561 -0.90 -20.39 10.18
C GLY A 561 -0.81 -21.82 9.63
N ALA A 562 -1.33 -22.78 10.38
CA ALA A 562 -1.36 -24.18 9.94
C ALA A 562 -2.29 -24.38 8.72
N CYS A 563 -3.49 -23.76 8.71
CA CYS A 563 -4.38 -23.78 7.54
C CYS A 563 -3.69 -23.18 6.31
N GLU A 564 -3.02 -22.04 6.45
CA GLU A 564 -2.29 -21.43 5.34
C GLU A 564 -1.19 -22.33 4.80
N ALA A 565 -0.37 -22.92 5.67
CA ALA A 565 0.70 -23.84 5.28
C ALA A 565 0.16 -25.10 4.58
N LEU A 566 -0.91 -25.69 5.11
CA LEU A 566 -1.56 -26.88 4.52
C LEU A 566 -2.14 -26.58 3.14
N GLY A 567 -2.72 -25.39 2.95
CA GLY A 567 -3.22 -24.91 1.65
C GLY A 567 -2.11 -24.74 0.62
N GLU A 568 -0.96 -24.16 1.02
CA GLU A 568 0.23 -24.04 0.16
C GLU A 568 0.81 -25.39 -0.23
N LEU A 569 0.86 -26.35 0.70
CA LEU A 569 1.36 -27.71 0.48
C LEU A 569 0.41 -28.56 -0.36
N LYS A 570 -0.85 -28.16 -0.51
CA LYS A 570 -1.89 -28.87 -1.26
C LYS A 570 -2.06 -30.33 -0.83
N SER A 571 -1.90 -30.61 0.47
CA SER A 571 -1.97 -31.97 1.01
C SER A 571 -3.41 -32.45 1.12
N GLU A 572 -3.77 -33.51 0.40
CA GLU A 572 -5.10 -34.12 0.48
C GLU A 572 -5.41 -34.66 1.89
N GLU A 573 -4.40 -35.09 2.64
CA GLU A 573 -4.56 -35.54 4.03
C GLU A 573 -5.10 -34.45 4.95
N ALA A 574 -4.90 -33.17 4.58
CA ALA A 574 -5.38 -32.01 5.34
C ALA A 574 -6.87 -31.69 5.09
N LEU A 575 -7.49 -32.23 4.05
CA LEU A 575 -8.88 -31.90 3.70
C LEU A 575 -9.87 -32.08 4.86
N PRO A 576 -9.84 -33.18 5.63
CA PRO A 576 -10.79 -33.37 6.74
C PRO A 576 -10.67 -32.28 7.82
N VAL A 577 -9.48 -31.84 8.15
CA VAL A 577 -9.30 -30.75 9.13
C VAL A 577 -9.71 -29.41 8.55
N LEU A 578 -9.33 -29.09 7.31
CA LEU A 578 -9.69 -27.81 6.67
C LEU A 578 -11.22 -27.68 6.52
N VAL A 579 -11.91 -28.73 6.13
CA VAL A 579 -13.38 -28.75 6.05
C VAL A 579 -14.01 -28.54 7.43
N ARG A 580 -13.49 -29.19 8.49
CA ARG A 580 -13.94 -28.95 9.87
C ARG A 580 -13.79 -27.48 10.27
N GLN A 581 -12.66 -26.85 9.92
CA GLN A 581 -12.41 -25.45 10.26
C GLN A 581 -13.34 -24.47 9.53
N LEU A 582 -14.03 -24.87 8.47
CA LEU A 582 -15.09 -24.05 7.85
C LEU A 582 -16.27 -23.78 8.80
N SER A 583 -16.45 -24.57 9.84
CA SER A 583 -17.47 -24.41 10.88
C SER A 583 -16.92 -23.92 12.21
N HIS A 584 -15.67 -23.44 12.27
CA HIS A 584 -15.05 -22.92 13.48
C HIS A 584 -15.79 -21.70 14.02
N ASN A 585 -15.82 -21.51 15.34
CA ASN A 585 -16.48 -20.35 15.97
C ASN A 585 -15.84 -19.01 15.55
N ASP A 586 -14.51 -18.97 15.42
CA ASP A 586 -13.81 -17.80 14.92
C ASP A 586 -13.99 -17.67 13.41
N ARG A 587 -14.54 -16.55 12.99
CA ARG A 587 -14.84 -16.27 11.55
C ARG A 587 -13.57 -16.16 10.71
N TRP A 588 -12.47 -15.70 11.30
CA TRP A 588 -11.21 -15.55 10.57
C TRP A 588 -10.50 -16.89 10.34
N VAL A 589 -10.69 -17.85 11.26
CA VAL A 589 -10.27 -19.25 11.03
C VAL A 589 -11.06 -19.85 9.87
N ARG A 590 -12.39 -19.64 9.80
CA ARG A 590 -13.22 -20.09 8.65
C ARG A 590 -12.69 -19.53 7.33
N PHE A 591 -12.37 -18.22 7.31
CA PHE A 591 -11.80 -17.59 6.12
C PHE A 591 -10.45 -18.23 5.72
N LYS A 592 -9.54 -18.45 6.67
CA LYS A 592 -8.24 -19.07 6.40
C LYS A 592 -8.36 -20.51 5.91
N ALA A 593 -9.29 -21.29 6.44
CA ALA A 593 -9.61 -22.64 5.96
C ALA A 593 -10.16 -22.61 4.52
N ALA A 594 -11.07 -21.69 4.21
CA ALA A 594 -11.61 -21.52 2.86
C ALA A 594 -10.51 -21.10 1.85
N ALA A 595 -9.66 -20.18 2.23
CA ALA A 595 -8.52 -19.76 1.41
C ALA A 595 -7.52 -20.91 1.18
N ALA A 596 -7.29 -21.75 2.19
CA ALA A 596 -6.46 -22.95 2.05
C ALA A 596 -7.07 -23.92 1.04
N ILE A 597 -8.37 -24.23 1.13
CA ILE A 597 -9.08 -25.08 0.19
C ILE A 597 -9.00 -24.53 -1.24
N ARG A 598 -9.16 -23.21 -1.41
CA ARG A 598 -8.98 -22.57 -2.72
C ARG A 598 -7.58 -22.78 -3.28
N LYS A 599 -6.53 -22.60 -2.46
CA LYS A 599 -5.13 -22.81 -2.86
C LYS A 599 -4.81 -24.26 -3.22
N MET A 600 -5.48 -25.21 -2.58
CA MET A 600 -5.34 -26.64 -2.91
C MET A 600 -5.79 -26.93 -4.35
N GLY A 601 -6.73 -26.17 -4.88
CA GLY A 601 -7.23 -26.35 -6.24
C GLY A 601 -7.73 -27.79 -6.49
N GLY A 602 -7.21 -28.47 -7.50
CA GLY A 602 -7.62 -29.83 -7.87
C GLY A 602 -7.46 -30.88 -6.75
N ALA A 603 -6.55 -30.67 -5.80
CA ALA A 603 -6.37 -31.57 -4.65
C ALA A 603 -7.58 -31.56 -3.68
N ALA A 604 -8.45 -30.55 -3.75
CA ALA A 604 -9.67 -30.47 -2.95
C ALA A 604 -10.86 -31.26 -3.56
N LYS A 605 -10.73 -31.87 -4.74
CA LYS A 605 -11.82 -32.63 -5.40
C LYS A 605 -12.49 -33.69 -4.50
N PRO A 606 -11.76 -34.46 -3.67
CA PRO A 606 -12.40 -35.48 -2.82
C PRO A 606 -13.40 -34.91 -1.81
N ALA A 607 -13.31 -33.62 -1.45
CA ALA A 607 -14.13 -33.00 -0.42
C ALA A 607 -15.23 -32.05 -1.00
N ILE A 608 -15.50 -32.08 -2.30
CA ILE A 608 -16.45 -31.16 -2.94
C ILE A 608 -17.83 -31.19 -2.26
N GLN A 609 -18.35 -32.38 -1.94
CA GLN A 609 -19.67 -32.50 -1.32
C GLN A 609 -19.71 -31.85 0.07
N GLU A 610 -18.66 -32.05 0.87
CA GLU A 610 -18.50 -31.46 2.19
C GLU A 610 -18.33 -29.94 2.11
N ILE A 611 -17.58 -29.45 1.12
CA ILE A 611 -17.39 -28.01 0.88
C ILE A 611 -18.71 -27.34 0.48
N LEU A 612 -19.50 -27.97 -0.42
CA LEU A 612 -20.84 -27.48 -0.80
C LEU A 612 -21.78 -27.41 0.41
N LYS A 613 -21.78 -28.47 1.26
CA LYS A 613 -22.56 -28.48 2.50
C LYS A 613 -22.11 -27.37 3.46
N ALA A 614 -20.81 -27.22 3.66
CA ALA A 614 -20.25 -26.21 4.54
C ALA A 614 -20.58 -24.78 4.06
N LEU A 615 -20.54 -24.53 2.76
CA LEU A 615 -20.94 -23.25 2.17
C LEU A 615 -22.39 -22.89 2.53
N VAL A 616 -23.31 -23.86 2.45
CA VAL A 616 -24.73 -23.64 2.81
C VAL A 616 -24.91 -23.47 4.32
N GLN A 617 -24.25 -24.31 5.13
CA GLN A 617 -24.38 -24.28 6.59
C GLN A 617 -23.81 -23.02 7.25
N THR A 618 -22.80 -22.40 6.63
CA THR A 618 -22.19 -21.18 7.12
C THR A 618 -22.83 -19.91 6.54
N ALA A 619 -23.87 -20.06 5.73
CA ALA A 619 -24.64 -18.94 5.21
C ALA A 619 -25.34 -18.21 6.34
N GLU A 620 -25.05 -16.94 6.52
CA GLU A 620 -25.79 -16.06 7.42
C GLU A 620 -26.88 -15.28 6.66
N PRO A 621 -27.94 -14.82 7.35
CA PRO A 621 -28.95 -13.96 6.74
C PRO A 621 -28.32 -12.74 6.08
N LEU A 622 -28.88 -12.32 4.94
CA LEU A 622 -28.50 -11.08 4.25
C LEU A 622 -28.74 -9.87 5.17
N LEU A 623 -27.77 -9.58 5.99
CA LEU A 623 -27.69 -8.29 6.66
C LEU A 623 -26.91 -7.34 5.73
N PRO A 624 -27.14 -6.02 5.82
CA PRO A 624 -26.26 -5.07 5.19
C PRO A 624 -24.91 -5.20 5.89
N VAL A 625 -24.03 -5.99 5.33
CA VAL A 625 -22.76 -6.40 5.91
C VAL A 625 -21.66 -5.61 5.21
N ASN A 626 -20.70 -5.16 5.96
CA ASN A 626 -19.46 -4.69 5.43
C ASN A 626 -18.82 -5.81 4.56
N TRP A 627 -18.45 -5.53 3.33
CA TRP A 627 -17.77 -6.46 2.42
C TRP A 627 -16.52 -7.11 3.06
N ALA A 628 -15.90 -6.45 4.01
CA ALA A 628 -14.80 -6.99 4.83
C ALA A 628 -15.28 -8.00 5.90
N ASP A 629 -16.56 -8.28 6.02
CA ASP A 629 -17.05 -9.30 6.96
C ASP A 629 -16.45 -10.67 6.61
N PRO A 630 -15.81 -11.37 7.55
CA PRO A 630 -15.15 -12.66 7.29
C PRO A 630 -16.04 -13.74 6.69
N ILE A 631 -17.34 -13.65 6.90
CA ILE A 631 -18.29 -14.60 6.29
C ILE A 631 -18.32 -14.43 4.78
N GLN A 632 -18.42 -13.20 4.30
CA GLN A 632 -18.46 -12.91 2.88
C GLN A 632 -17.11 -13.27 2.23
N LEU A 633 -16.01 -12.94 2.86
CA LEU A 633 -14.69 -13.35 2.41
C LEU A 633 -14.54 -14.87 2.37
N THR A 634 -15.09 -15.60 3.34
CA THR A 634 -15.15 -17.08 3.34
C THR A 634 -15.92 -17.59 2.12
N HIS A 635 -17.11 -17.06 1.87
CA HIS A 635 -17.90 -17.43 0.71
C HIS A 635 -17.23 -17.05 -0.61
N GLY A 636 -16.53 -15.91 -0.66
CA GLY A 636 -15.73 -15.52 -1.82
C GLY A 636 -14.64 -16.53 -2.16
N GLN A 637 -13.90 -17.01 -1.16
CA GLN A 637 -12.86 -18.04 -1.33
C GLN A 637 -13.46 -19.37 -1.80
N LEU A 638 -14.56 -19.80 -1.19
CA LEU A 638 -15.22 -21.06 -1.57
C LEU A 638 -15.88 -20.98 -2.96
N ALA A 639 -16.49 -19.84 -3.29
CA ALA A 639 -17.08 -19.62 -4.61
C ALA A 639 -15.99 -19.62 -5.71
N ASP A 640 -14.83 -18.99 -5.44
CA ASP A 640 -13.69 -19.03 -6.36
C ASP A 640 -13.20 -20.48 -6.57
N ALA A 641 -13.02 -21.24 -5.50
CA ALA A 641 -12.61 -22.64 -5.58
C ALA A 641 -13.57 -23.51 -6.38
N LEU A 642 -14.88 -23.37 -6.11
CA LEU A 642 -15.92 -24.26 -6.64
C LEU A 642 -16.37 -23.87 -8.06
N PHE A 643 -16.47 -22.59 -8.38
CA PHE A 643 -17.18 -22.14 -9.58
C PHE A 643 -16.26 -21.52 -10.65
N GLU A 644 -15.06 -21.07 -10.29
CA GLU A 644 -14.12 -20.45 -11.25
C GLU A 644 -12.82 -21.24 -11.40
N GLY A 645 -12.39 -21.95 -10.34
CA GLY A 645 -11.15 -22.69 -10.28
C GLY A 645 -11.21 -24.12 -10.84
N PRO A 646 -10.17 -24.93 -10.60
CA PRO A 646 -10.06 -26.31 -11.11
C PRO A 646 -11.14 -27.28 -10.62
N LEU A 647 -11.92 -26.92 -9.60
CA LEU A 647 -13.01 -27.74 -9.11
C LEU A 647 -14.29 -27.59 -9.96
N ALA A 648 -14.43 -26.54 -10.74
CA ALA A 648 -15.65 -26.21 -11.49
C ALA A 648 -16.13 -27.36 -12.38
N GLU A 649 -15.21 -28.08 -13.05
CA GLU A 649 -15.55 -29.25 -13.89
C GLU A 649 -16.15 -30.42 -13.10
N THR A 650 -15.70 -30.61 -11.87
CA THR A 650 -16.22 -31.69 -11.02
C THR A 650 -17.51 -31.25 -10.32
N VAL A 651 -17.62 -29.96 -9.99
CA VAL A 651 -18.79 -29.35 -9.33
C VAL A 651 -20.00 -29.35 -10.24
N GLU A 652 -19.86 -29.19 -11.58
CA GLU A 652 -20.98 -29.27 -12.52
C GLU A 652 -21.67 -30.64 -12.52
N ALA A 653 -20.95 -31.70 -12.14
CA ALA A 653 -21.50 -33.06 -12.02
C ALA A 653 -21.98 -33.41 -10.60
N ALA A 654 -21.96 -32.46 -9.66
CA ALA A 654 -22.40 -32.70 -8.29
C ALA A 654 -23.92 -32.89 -8.21
N ASP A 655 -24.38 -33.55 -7.15
CA ASP A 655 -25.84 -33.74 -6.91
C ASP A 655 -26.50 -32.33 -6.85
N PRO A 656 -27.52 -32.10 -7.70
CA PRO A 656 -28.31 -30.87 -7.69
C PRO A 656 -28.85 -30.47 -6.32
N LYS A 657 -29.11 -31.45 -5.43
CA LYS A 657 -29.56 -31.21 -4.06
C LYS A 657 -28.50 -30.52 -3.20
N LEU A 658 -27.21 -30.61 -3.56
CA LEU A 658 -26.12 -29.92 -2.91
C LEU A 658 -25.71 -28.66 -3.71
N LEU A 659 -25.69 -28.77 -5.02
CA LEU A 659 -25.21 -27.70 -5.92
C LEU A 659 -26.16 -26.49 -5.91
N TYR A 660 -27.48 -26.71 -6.08
CA TYR A 660 -28.42 -25.59 -6.18
C TYR A 660 -28.47 -24.73 -4.90
N PRO A 661 -28.56 -25.30 -3.68
CA PRO A 661 -28.49 -24.50 -2.47
C PRO A 661 -27.18 -23.70 -2.34
N ALA A 662 -26.06 -24.26 -2.77
CA ALA A 662 -24.77 -23.55 -2.75
C ALA A 662 -24.78 -22.37 -3.74
N ILE A 663 -25.28 -22.55 -4.95
CA ILE A 663 -25.45 -21.48 -5.94
C ILE A 663 -26.39 -20.38 -5.39
N GLN A 664 -27.49 -20.77 -4.76
CA GLN A 664 -28.44 -19.84 -4.16
C GLN A 664 -27.81 -18.98 -3.06
N VAL A 665 -27.02 -19.58 -2.19
CA VAL A 665 -26.28 -18.87 -1.13
C VAL A 665 -25.30 -17.86 -1.73
N VAL A 666 -24.52 -18.28 -2.73
CA VAL A 666 -23.54 -17.40 -3.37
C VAL A 666 -24.22 -16.28 -4.17
N SER A 667 -25.30 -16.58 -4.88
CA SER A 667 -26.05 -15.58 -5.65
C SER A 667 -26.69 -14.49 -4.77
N ARG A 668 -27.01 -14.83 -3.52
CA ARG A 668 -27.55 -13.89 -2.51
C ARG A 668 -26.50 -13.22 -1.65
N ASN A 669 -25.21 -13.53 -1.86
CA ASN A 669 -24.14 -12.91 -1.08
C ASN A 669 -24.19 -11.38 -1.28
N ALA A 670 -24.04 -10.65 -0.19
CA ALA A 670 -24.13 -9.18 -0.21
C ALA A 670 -22.93 -8.54 -0.93
N ASP A 671 -21.77 -9.19 -0.90
CA ASP A 671 -20.60 -8.76 -1.61
C ASP A 671 -20.58 -9.29 -3.05
N GLY A 672 -20.25 -8.44 -4.00
CA GLY A 672 -20.24 -8.80 -5.41
C GLY A 672 -19.12 -9.77 -5.79
N MET A 673 -18.05 -9.90 -4.98
CA MET A 673 -16.92 -10.77 -5.30
C MET A 673 -17.31 -12.24 -5.35
N ALA A 674 -18.04 -12.74 -4.34
CA ALA A 674 -18.53 -14.12 -4.34
C ALA A 674 -19.48 -14.36 -5.50
N ARG A 675 -20.40 -13.42 -5.76
CA ARG A 675 -21.37 -13.52 -6.86
C ARG A 675 -20.71 -13.50 -8.23
N ALA A 676 -19.68 -12.69 -8.42
CA ALA A 676 -18.95 -12.59 -9.68
C ALA A 676 -18.35 -13.93 -10.12
N LYS A 677 -18.01 -14.80 -9.16
CA LYS A 677 -17.47 -16.15 -9.44
C LYS A 677 -18.47 -17.09 -10.11
N LEU A 678 -19.75 -16.86 -9.94
CA LEU A 678 -20.80 -17.64 -10.61
C LEU A 678 -20.91 -17.35 -12.11
N ARG A 679 -20.41 -16.18 -12.58
CA ARG A 679 -20.58 -15.78 -13.98
C ARG A 679 -20.03 -16.81 -14.96
N SER A 680 -18.75 -17.16 -14.82
CA SER A 680 -18.11 -18.13 -15.71
C SER A 680 -18.76 -19.51 -15.62
N PHE A 681 -19.21 -19.90 -14.43
CA PHE A 681 -19.90 -21.16 -14.19
C PHE A 681 -21.26 -21.21 -14.88
N PHE A 682 -22.06 -20.15 -14.80
CA PHE A 682 -23.32 -20.02 -15.52
C PHE A 682 -23.14 -20.01 -17.05
N ASP A 683 -22.13 -19.28 -17.51
CA ASP A 683 -21.92 -19.12 -18.95
C ASP A 683 -21.41 -20.39 -19.63
N ASN A 684 -20.60 -21.20 -18.93
CA ASN A 684 -19.86 -22.28 -19.58
C ASN A 684 -20.11 -23.68 -19.02
N ARG A 685 -20.75 -23.83 -17.86
CA ARG A 685 -20.81 -25.11 -17.15
C ARG A 685 -22.23 -25.61 -16.83
N LEU A 686 -23.16 -24.74 -16.47
CA LEU A 686 -24.54 -25.14 -16.18
C LEU A 686 -25.29 -25.55 -17.45
N LYS A 687 -26.01 -26.65 -17.37
CA LYS A 687 -26.93 -27.06 -18.41
C LYS A 687 -28.16 -26.15 -18.43
N LEU A 688 -28.88 -26.11 -19.52
CA LEU A 688 -30.06 -25.26 -19.67
C LEU A 688 -31.11 -25.57 -18.58
N ASP A 689 -31.34 -26.83 -18.28
CA ASP A 689 -32.30 -27.26 -17.26
C ASP A 689 -31.94 -26.75 -15.86
N ASP A 690 -30.61 -26.71 -15.53
CA ASP A 690 -30.11 -26.16 -14.26
C ASP A 690 -30.35 -24.65 -14.20
N VAL A 691 -30.11 -23.94 -15.32
CA VAL A 691 -30.33 -22.49 -15.42
C VAL A 691 -31.84 -22.18 -15.26
N VAL A 692 -32.69 -22.96 -15.86
CA VAL A 692 -34.17 -22.84 -15.73
C VAL A 692 -34.58 -23.05 -14.27
N ALA A 693 -34.07 -24.10 -13.63
CA ALA A 693 -34.38 -24.41 -12.22
C ALA A 693 -33.89 -23.28 -11.27
N LEU A 694 -32.80 -22.64 -11.57
CA LEU A 694 -32.20 -21.56 -10.77
C LEU A 694 -32.66 -20.14 -11.18
N ALA A 695 -33.43 -20.01 -12.25
CA ALA A 695 -33.88 -18.74 -12.81
C ALA A 695 -34.56 -17.81 -11.78
N PRO A 696 -35.42 -18.27 -10.86
CA PRO A 696 -36.01 -17.42 -9.84
C PRO A 696 -34.98 -16.80 -8.91
N ASP A 697 -33.94 -17.54 -8.52
CA ASP A 697 -32.88 -17.07 -7.63
C ASP A 697 -31.92 -16.11 -8.33
N ILE A 698 -31.58 -16.42 -9.60
CA ILE A 698 -30.75 -15.52 -10.45
C ILE A 698 -31.51 -14.20 -10.63
N LEU A 699 -32.79 -14.23 -10.91
CA LEU A 699 -33.60 -13.03 -11.07
C LEU A 699 -33.70 -12.23 -9.78
N ALA A 700 -33.86 -12.89 -8.63
CA ALA A 700 -33.87 -12.26 -7.34
C ALA A 700 -32.50 -11.57 -7.06
N ALA A 701 -31.38 -12.24 -7.34
CA ALA A 701 -30.03 -11.68 -7.18
C ALA A 701 -29.81 -10.47 -8.10
N VAL A 702 -30.31 -10.51 -9.35
CA VAL A 702 -30.23 -9.38 -10.30
C VAL A 702 -31.05 -8.18 -9.82
N LYS A 703 -32.22 -8.41 -9.23
CA LYS A 703 -33.09 -7.34 -8.72
C LYS A 703 -32.66 -6.77 -7.37
N THR A 704 -31.95 -7.54 -6.57
CA THR A 704 -31.48 -7.08 -5.26
C THR A 704 -30.32 -6.11 -5.44
N PRO A 705 -30.46 -4.85 -5.01
CA PRO A 705 -29.34 -3.92 -5.02
C PRO A 705 -28.20 -4.53 -4.24
N SER A 706 -26.98 -4.45 -4.76
CA SER A 706 -25.82 -4.79 -3.95
C SER A 706 -25.73 -3.82 -2.79
N PRO A 707 -25.73 -4.27 -1.54
CA PRO A 707 -25.55 -3.40 -0.39
C PRO A 707 -24.12 -2.87 -0.30
N ALA A 708 -23.15 -3.56 -0.90
CA ALA A 708 -21.78 -3.12 -1.00
C ALA A 708 -21.56 -2.37 -2.32
N ASP A 709 -20.89 -1.24 -2.25
CA ASP A 709 -20.48 -0.43 -3.40
C ASP A 709 -19.26 -1.02 -4.05
N THR A 710 -19.31 -2.27 -4.47
CA THR A 710 -18.18 -2.95 -5.05
C THR A 710 -18.13 -2.75 -6.55
N MET A 711 -16.93 -2.67 -7.13
CA MET A 711 -16.74 -2.67 -8.58
C MET A 711 -17.36 -3.91 -9.23
N PHE A 712 -17.50 -4.99 -8.48
CA PHE A 712 -17.96 -6.30 -8.95
C PHE A 712 -19.46 -6.52 -8.83
N SER A 713 -20.20 -5.62 -8.18
CA SER A 713 -21.62 -5.78 -7.90
C SER A 713 -22.49 -5.94 -9.14
N ASN A 714 -22.05 -5.47 -10.30
CA ASN A 714 -22.79 -5.49 -11.56
C ASN A 714 -22.44 -6.69 -12.46
N GLU A 715 -21.41 -7.47 -12.14
CA GLU A 715 -20.94 -8.53 -13.05
C GLU A 715 -21.92 -9.69 -13.21
N ILE A 716 -22.62 -10.07 -12.15
CA ILE A 716 -23.71 -11.08 -12.26
C ILE A 716 -24.86 -10.59 -13.12
N ARG A 717 -25.23 -9.31 -13.00
CA ARG A 717 -26.27 -8.72 -13.86
C ARG A 717 -25.89 -8.85 -15.32
N MET A 718 -24.65 -8.50 -15.67
CA MET A 718 -24.15 -8.58 -17.04
C MET A 718 -24.02 -10.03 -17.54
N GLY A 719 -23.57 -10.97 -16.72
CA GLY A 719 -23.45 -12.37 -17.08
C GLY A 719 -24.80 -13.05 -17.30
N GLY A 720 -25.77 -12.81 -16.40
CA GLY A 720 -27.12 -13.33 -16.54
C GLY A 720 -27.83 -12.84 -17.81
N PHE A 721 -27.61 -11.58 -18.20
CA PHE A 721 -28.15 -11.02 -19.44
C PHE A 721 -27.58 -11.68 -20.70
N LYS A 722 -26.29 -11.91 -20.76
CA LYS A 722 -25.64 -12.42 -21.95
C LYS A 722 -26.14 -13.81 -22.35
N ARG A 723 -26.43 -14.66 -21.38
CA ARG A 723 -26.94 -16.00 -21.62
C ARG A 723 -28.44 -16.03 -21.93
N SER A 724 -29.23 -15.09 -21.42
CA SER A 724 -30.61 -14.91 -21.79
C SER A 724 -30.79 -14.42 -23.23
N GLU A 725 -29.84 -13.68 -23.76
CA GLU A 725 -29.82 -13.26 -25.19
C GLU A 725 -29.46 -14.41 -26.14
N GLU A 726 -28.54 -15.32 -25.69
CA GLU A 726 -28.08 -16.45 -26.53
C GLU A 726 -29.04 -17.65 -26.56
N HIS A 727 -29.92 -17.82 -25.57
CA HIS A 727 -30.64 -19.06 -25.32
C HIS A 727 -32.13 -18.94 -25.12
N THR A 728 -32.88 -18.12 -25.78
CA THR A 728 -34.28 -18.31 -26.08
C THR A 728 -35.27 -17.17 -25.79
N SER A 729 -36.29 -17.09 -26.62
CA SER A 729 -37.49 -16.27 -26.48
C SER A 729 -38.31 -16.51 -25.19
N GLU A 730 -38.19 -17.67 -24.54
CA GLU A 730 -38.96 -17.99 -23.31
C GLU A 730 -38.33 -17.39 -22.04
N LEU A 731 -37.00 -17.44 -21.88
CA LEU A 731 -36.32 -16.78 -20.79
C LEU A 731 -36.32 -15.25 -20.96
N GLN A 732 -36.27 -14.74 -22.18
CA GLN A 732 -36.43 -13.34 -22.50
C GLN A 732 -37.76 -12.77 -22.09
N SER A 733 -38.86 -13.53 -22.27
CA SER A 733 -40.20 -13.08 -21.87
C SER A 733 -40.35 -12.93 -20.35
N HIS A 734 -39.71 -13.78 -19.56
CA HIS A 734 -39.70 -13.68 -18.10
C HIS A 734 -38.74 -12.61 -17.54
N LEU A 735 -37.62 -12.33 -18.23
CA LEU A 735 -36.65 -11.32 -17.83
C LEU A 735 -37.02 -9.90 -18.30
N MET A 736 -37.68 -9.76 -19.46
CA MET A 736 -38.06 -8.46 -20.05
C MET A 736 -39.31 -7.82 -19.47
N ILE A 737 -40.16 -8.56 -18.78
CA ILE A 737 -41.41 -8.03 -18.17
C ILE A 737 -41.12 -7.18 -16.89
N SER A 738 -39.88 -7.03 -16.51
CA SER A 738 -39.48 -6.35 -15.25
C SER A 738 -38.58 -5.11 -15.40
N TYR A 739 -38.62 -4.47 -16.58
CA TYR A 739 -38.00 -3.15 -16.82
C TYR A 739 -39.04 -2.06 -16.99
#